data_689bc0a2ff9cb054ee95483179e0d8db
#
_entry.id   689bc0a2ff9cb054ee95483179e0d8db
#
_cell.length_a   1.000
_cell.length_b   1.000
_cell.length_c   1.000
_cell.angle_alpha   90.00
_cell.angle_beta   90.00
_cell.angle_gamma   90.00
#
_symmetry.space_group_name_H-M   'P 1'
#
loop_
_entity.id
_entity.type
_entity.pdbx_description
1 polymer ?
#
loop_
_entity_poly.entity_id
_entity_poly.type
_entity_poly.pdbx_seq_one_letter_code
_entity_poly.pdbx_strand_id
1 'polypeptide(L)'
;MSEVLDSPSEEKKGEFVHFPDSPFELFQPYPPAGDQPEAIAQLVEGVRDGEVFQTLLGVTGSGKTYTMANVVARLGRPAIVFAPNKTLAAQLYSEFREFFPKNAVEYFVSYYDYYQPEAYVPQRDLFIEKDSAINEHIEQMRLSCTKSILERRDVLIVATVSAIYGIGEPESYHRMIMTLRTGDKLGQRDVIAQLIRMQYQRNDQDFQRGKFRVRGDTIDVFPAEHSELAIRIELFDDEIETLQLFDPLTGRIKQQIPRFTVYPSSHYVTPRDKVLAAVETIKIELAERLKQLVDAGKLVEAQRLEQRTRFDLEMLSEVGHCKGIENYTRHLSGAAPGDPPSTLTDYMPKDAVMFLDESHVLIGQLGAMYNGDRSRKSTLVDYGFRLPSALDNRPLKFEEFEQRMRQVIFVSATPADYEKTHAGQVVEQVVRPTGLVDPEVEVRPAATQVDDVLQEIRLRVERDERVLITTLTKRMAEQLTDYLADNGVRVRYLHSDIDTVERVEILRDLRLGSFDVLVGINLLREGLDIPEVSLVAILDADKEGFLRSERSLIQTIGRAARNLQGRAILYADRITDSMRRAIDETERRRVKQTAHNAAQGITPRAIVKKVRDLIDGVYSEKSGKEAERIEQAALQRAKVEDMSEKDVAREIKRLEKLMLEHARNLEFEKAARVRDQLAELKAQAFGASGAYHP
;
A
#
# COMPACT_ATOMS: atom_id res chain seq x y z
N MET A 1 10.33 -4.97 48.85
CA MET A 1 8.92 -4.70 48.60
C MET A 1 8.86 -3.29 48.02
N SER A 2 8.86 -3.18 46.69
CA SER A 2 8.61 -1.94 46.00
C SER A 2 7.44 -2.24 45.07
N GLU A 3 6.30 -1.62 45.39
CA GLU A 3 5.09 -1.67 44.59
C GLU A 3 5.37 -1.04 43.19
N VAL A 4 5.23 -1.85 42.18
CA VAL A 4 5.13 -1.38 40.79
C VAL A 4 3.72 -0.83 40.65
N LEU A 5 3.60 0.49 40.65
CA LEU A 5 2.36 1.19 40.29
C LEU A 5 2.09 0.94 38.81
N ASP A 6 1.14 0.05 38.51
CA ASP A 6 0.45 -0.03 37.23
C ASP A 6 -0.16 1.34 36.92
N SER A 7 0.36 2.02 35.91
CA SER A 7 -0.27 3.20 35.35
C SER A 7 -1.55 2.77 34.67
N PRO A 8 -2.71 3.36 35.00
CA PRO A 8 -3.96 3.02 34.30
C PRO A 8 -3.82 3.42 32.83
N SER A 9 -4.12 2.49 31.93
CA SER A 9 -4.36 2.76 30.52
C SER A 9 -5.39 3.90 30.43
N GLU A 10 -5.00 5.06 29.89
CA GLU A 10 -5.92 6.15 29.59
C GLU A 10 -7.03 5.59 28.70
N GLU A 11 -8.20 5.30 29.27
CA GLU A 11 -9.42 5.01 28.50
C GLU A 11 -9.66 6.15 27.54
N LYS A 12 -9.69 5.87 26.24
CA LYS A 12 -10.05 6.84 25.21
C LYS A 12 -11.44 7.37 25.56
N LYS A 13 -11.53 8.63 25.98
CA LYS A 13 -12.80 9.31 26.18
C LYS A 13 -13.45 9.52 24.82
N GLY A 14 -14.36 8.64 24.43
CA GLY A 14 -15.13 8.70 23.20
C GLY A 14 -16.38 7.85 23.34
N GLU A 15 -17.31 7.98 22.40
CA GLU A 15 -18.57 7.26 22.41
C GLU A 15 -18.78 6.47 21.10
N PHE A 16 -19.53 5.37 21.17
CA PHE A 16 -20.02 4.69 19.98
C PHE A 16 -21.33 5.32 19.53
N VAL A 17 -21.36 5.72 18.26
CA VAL A 17 -22.53 6.34 17.64
C VAL A 17 -23.12 5.38 16.61
N HIS A 18 -24.44 5.19 16.68
CA HIS A 18 -25.22 4.40 15.75
C HIS A 18 -26.14 5.31 14.95
N PHE A 19 -26.20 5.07 13.65
CA PHE A 19 -27.15 5.75 12.78
C PHE A 19 -28.27 4.80 12.36
N PRO A 20 -29.51 5.29 12.20
CA PRO A 20 -30.62 4.45 11.76
C PRO A 20 -30.27 3.73 10.46
N ASP A 21 -30.65 2.43 10.40
CA ASP A 21 -30.45 1.55 9.23
C ASP A 21 -29.00 1.36 8.78
N SER A 22 -28.03 1.77 9.59
CA SER A 22 -26.60 1.57 9.32
C SER A 22 -26.04 0.36 10.04
N PRO A 23 -25.33 -0.55 9.34
CA PRO A 23 -24.61 -1.65 9.98
C PRO A 23 -23.29 -1.23 10.62
N PHE A 24 -22.89 0.04 10.49
CA PHE A 24 -21.63 0.56 11.04
C PHE A 24 -21.83 1.10 12.45
N GLU A 25 -20.89 0.79 13.34
CA GLU A 25 -20.73 1.39 14.65
C GLU A 25 -19.52 2.34 14.64
N LEU A 26 -19.79 3.64 14.64
CA LEU A 26 -18.74 4.64 14.61
C LEU A 26 -18.27 4.97 16.03
N PHE A 27 -16.98 4.76 16.32
CA PHE A 27 -16.34 5.32 17.52
C PHE A 27 -15.95 6.77 17.26
N GLN A 28 -16.56 7.70 18.02
CA GLN A 28 -16.26 9.13 17.96
C GLN A 28 -15.40 9.51 19.17
N PRO A 29 -14.10 9.81 18.99
CA PRO A 29 -13.26 10.32 20.08
C PRO A 29 -13.66 11.74 20.52
N TYR A 30 -14.34 12.48 19.64
CA TYR A 30 -14.92 13.82 19.84
C TYR A 30 -16.05 14.04 18.83
N PRO A 31 -17.04 14.92 19.11
CA PRO A 31 -18.07 15.28 18.13
C PRO A 31 -17.47 16.02 16.93
N PRO A 32 -18.08 15.93 15.74
CA PRO A 32 -17.69 16.74 14.58
C PRO A 32 -17.71 18.23 14.91
N ALA A 33 -16.68 18.97 14.49
CA ALA A 33 -16.51 20.39 14.78
C ALA A 33 -15.94 21.16 13.58
N GLY A 34 -15.93 22.49 13.66
CA GLY A 34 -15.53 23.35 12.54
C GLY A 34 -16.48 23.20 11.35
N ASP A 35 -15.95 23.04 10.16
CA ASP A 35 -16.74 22.81 8.94
C ASP A 35 -17.25 21.34 8.81
N GLN A 36 -16.80 20.40 9.68
CA GLN A 36 -17.12 18.97 9.56
C GLN A 36 -18.62 18.66 9.58
N PRO A 37 -19.44 19.21 10.53
CA PRO A 37 -20.87 18.89 10.58
C PRO A 37 -21.61 19.22 9.28
N GLU A 38 -21.33 20.37 8.70
CA GLU A 38 -21.94 20.82 7.46
C GLU A 38 -21.42 20.01 6.27
N ALA A 39 -20.13 19.77 6.19
CA ALA A 39 -19.53 18.96 5.15
C ALA A 39 -20.07 17.52 5.13
N ILE A 40 -20.21 16.88 6.30
CA ILE A 40 -20.82 15.56 6.44
C ILE A 40 -22.27 15.58 5.94
N ALA A 41 -23.06 16.55 6.35
CA ALA A 41 -24.46 16.65 5.96
C ALA A 41 -24.63 16.82 4.45
N GLN A 42 -23.89 17.74 3.85
CA GLN A 42 -23.93 18.01 2.40
C GLN A 42 -23.49 16.78 1.57
N LEU A 43 -22.41 16.10 1.97
CA LEU A 43 -21.94 14.90 1.26
C LEU A 43 -22.93 13.74 1.35
N VAL A 44 -23.54 13.52 2.53
CA VAL A 44 -24.54 12.46 2.72
C VAL A 44 -25.81 12.76 1.93
N GLU A 45 -26.29 14.02 1.94
CA GLU A 45 -27.44 14.45 1.15
C GLU A 45 -27.18 14.27 -0.34
N GLY A 46 -26.03 14.75 -0.86
CA GLY A 46 -25.67 14.56 -2.27
C GLY A 46 -25.65 13.11 -2.70
N VAL A 47 -25.12 12.17 -1.87
CA VAL A 47 -25.17 10.73 -2.19
C VAL A 47 -26.64 10.23 -2.21
N ARG A 48 -27.48 10.68 -1.29
CA ARG A 48 -28.90 10.27 -1.23
C ARG A 48 -29.72 10.82 -2.39
N ASP A 49 -29.37 12.01 -2.86
CA ASP A 49 -29.99 12.69 -4.00
C ASP A 49 -29.52 12.12 -5.35
N GLY A 50 -28.57 11.21 -5.33
CA GLY A 50 -28.06 10.50 -6.51
C GLY A 50 -26.91 11.18 -7.22
N GLU A 51 -26.25 12.18 -6.59
CA GLU A 51 -25.04 12.78 -7.14
C GLU A 51 -23.98 11.71 -7.40
N VAL A 52 -23.49 11.65 -8.63
CA VAL A 52 -22.48 10.68 -9.05
C VAL A 52 -21.10 11.10 -8.59
N PHE A 53 -20.77 12.39 -8.73
CA PHE A 53 -19.47 12.94 -8.38
C PHE A 53 -19.62 14.15 -7.46
N GLN A 54 -18.94 14.11 -6.34
CA GLN A 54 -18.83 15.21 -5.39
C GLN A 54 -17.37 15.44 -5.02
N THR A 55 -17.00 16.64 -4.63
CA THR A 55 -15.66 16.96 -4.16
C THR A 55 -15.69 17.46 -2.71
N LEU A 56 -14.93 16.82 -1.83
CA LEU A 56 -14.57 17.35 -0.52
C LEU A 56 -13.24 18.10 -0.65
N LEU A 57 -13.32 19.43 -0.69
CA LEU A 57 -12.16 20.31 -0.63
C LEU A 57 -11.77 20.46 0.85
N GLY A 58 -10.91 19.56 1.33
CA GLY A 58 -10.49 19.51 2.72
C GLY A 58 -9.03 19.87 2.89
N VAL A 59 -8.73 20.94 3.61
CA VAL A 59 -7.34 21.35 3.87
C VAL A 59 -6.60 20.35 4.76
N THR A 60 -5.28 20.40 4.74
CA THR A 60 -4.45 19.54 5.62
C THR A 60 -4.80 19.82 7.08
N GLY A 61 -5.05 18.75 7.84
CA GLY A 61 -5.39 18.85 9.26
C GLY A 61 -6.84 19.21 9.58
N SER A 62 -7.73 19.30 8.59
CA SER A 62 -9.16 19.54 8.84
C SER A 62 -9.92 18.28 9.31
N GLY A 63 -9.28 17.11 9.31
CA GLY A 63 -9.92 15.86 9.72
C GLY A 63 -10.72 15.19 8.60
N LYS A 64 -10.23 15.22 7.35
CA LYS A 64 -10.89 14.56 6.20
C LYS A 64 -11.26 13.11 6.45
N THR A 65 -10.35 12.31 7.03
CA THR A 65 -10.59 10.89 7.35
C THR A 65 -11.77 10.73 8.29
N TYR A 66 -11.87 11.58 9.30
CA TYR A 66 -12.99 11.56 10.24
C TYR A 66 -14.31 11.95 9.56
N THR A 67 -14.28 12.90 8.64
CA THR A 67 -15.45 13.27 7.81
C THR A 67 -15.87 12.09 6.93
N MET A 68 -14.93 11.43 6.24
CA MET A 68 -15.21 10.20 5.46
C MET A 68 -15.84 9.11 6.33
N ALA A 69 -15.29 8.86 7.53
CA ALA A 69 -15.85 7.87 8.46
C ALA A 69 -17.29 8.19 8.85
N ASN A 70 -17.59 9.45 9.16
CA ASN A 70 -18.95 9.90 9.47
C ASN A 70 -19.92 9.74 8.28
N VAL A 71 -19.46 10.02 7.06
CA VAL A 71 -20.25 9.85 5.84
C VAL A 71 -20.58 8.36 5.63
N VAL A 72 -19.58 7.47 5.74
CA VAL A 72 -19.77 6.02 5.63
C VAL A 72 -20.75 5.51 6.67
N ALA A 73 -20.58 5.89 7.93
CA ALA A 73 -21.46 5.48 9.02
C ALA A 73 -22.90 5.93 8.82
N ARG A 74 -23.14 7.15 8.32
CA ARG A 74 -24.48 7.70 8.08
C ARG A 74 -25.17 7.14 6.83
N LEU A 75 -24.38 6.74 5.82
CA LEU A 75 -24.92 6.11 4.62
C LEU A 75 -25.25 4.64 4.82
N GLY A 76 -24.54 3.94 5.71
CA GLY A 76 -24.76 2.53 5.99
C GLY A 76 -24.44 1.61 4.80
N ARG A 77 -23.62 2.04 3.85
CA ARG A 77 -23.26 1.31 2.64
C ARG A 77 -21.80 0.87 2.65
N PRO A 78 -21.45 -0.27 2.04
CA PRO A 78 -20.07 -0.63 1.83
C PRO A 78 -19.29 0.50 1.14
N ALA A 79 -18.04 0.69 1.53
CA ALA A 79 -17.23 1.77 1.00
C ALA A 79 -15.84 1.30 0.59
N ILE A 80 -15.28 1.93 -0.43
CA ILE A 80 -13.89 1.76 -0.84
C ILE A 80 -13.19 3.12 -0.90
N VAL A 81 -12.04 3.22 -0.26
CA VAL A 81 -11.20 4.41 -0.22
C VAL A 81 -9.90 4.13 -0.96
N PHE A 82 -9.67 4.81 -2.06
CA PHE A 82 -8.42 4.72 -2.81
C PHE A 82 -7.41 5.74 -2.31
N ALA A 83 -6.19 5.29 -2.08
CA ALA A 83 -5.04 6.12 -1.72
C ALA A 83 -3.95 6.04 -2.80
N PRO A 84 -3.16 7.10 -3.04
CA PRO A 84 -2.17 7.14 -4.11
C PRO A 84 -0.93 6.27 -3.86
N ASN A 85 -0.67 5.88 -2.62
CA ASN A 85 0.47 5.03 -2.28
C ASN A 85 0.22 4.17 -1.04
N LYS A 86 1.10 3.16 -0.79
CA LYS A 86 0.98 2.22 0.33
C LYS A 86 1.06 2.92 1.70
N THR A 87 1.91 3.94 1.85
CA THR A 87 2.11 4.63 3.13
C THR A 87 0.84 5.37 3.56
N LEU A 88 0.23 6.13 2.65
CA LEU A 88 -1.03 6.81 2.93
C LEU A 88 -2.18 5.80 3.13
N ALA A 89 -2.22 4.73 2.35
CA ALA A 89 -3.19 3.66 2.55
C ALA A 89 -3.06 3.01 3.94
N ALA A 90 -1.84 2.75 4.42
CA ALA A 90 -1.60 2.22 5.75
C ALA A 90 -2.06 3.18 6.86
N GLN A 91 -1.80 4.47 6.69
CA GLN A 91 -2.28 5.50 7.62
C GLN A 91 -3.82 5.54 7.66
N LEU A 92 -4.48 5.60 6.51
CA LEU A 92 -5.94 5.60 6.42
C LEU A 92 -6.54 4.33 7.03
N TYR A 93 -5.95 3.18 6.74
CA TYR A 93 -6.38 1.90 7.31
C TYR A 93 -6.30 1.92 8.85
N SER A 94 -5.19 2.40 9.41
CA SER A 94 -5.05 2.52 10.87
C SER A 94 -6.08 3.49 11.46
N GLU A 95 -6.29 4.66 10.85
CA GLU A 95 -7.26 5.65 11.29
C GLU A 95 -8.70 5.10 11.21
N PHE A 96 -9.08 4.43 10.12
CA PHE A 96 -10.41 3.83 9.99
C PHE A 96 -10.65 2.68 10.98
N ARG A 97 -9.63 1.88 11.31
CA ARG A 97 -9.74 0.87 12.36
C ARG A 97 -9.99 1.46 13.74
N GLU A 98 -9.47 2.66 14.01
CA GLU A 98 -9.78 3.37 15.24
C GLU A 98 -11.23 3.88 15.27
N PHE A 99 -11.77 4.31 14.11
CA PHE A 99 -13.16 4.76 13.99
C PHE A 99 -14.16 3.61 13.92
N PHE A 100 -13.78 2.47 13.37
CA PHE A 100 -14.64 1.30 13.18
C PHE A 100 -14.04 0.02 13.78
N PRO A 101 -13.78 -0.01 15.10
CA PRO A 101 -13.10 -1.16 15.73
C PRO A 101 -13.91 -2.47 15.71
N LYS A 102 -15.24 -2.39 15.45
CA LYS A 102 -16.14 -3.55 15.41
C LYS A 102 -16.58 -3.94 14.01
N ASN A 103 -16.26 -3.15 13.01
CA ASN A 103 -16.66 -3.37 11.62
C ASN A 103 -15.50 -3.93 10.78
N ALA A 104 -15.80 -4.39 9.57
CA ALA A 104 -14.79 -4.91 8.66
C ALA A 104 -14.05 -3.76 7.96
N VAL A 105 -12.95 -3.32 8.54
CA VAL A 105 -11.99 -2.43 7.88
C VAL A 105 -10.93 -3.30 7.24
N GLU A 106 -10.82 -3.24 5.91
CA GLU A 106 -9.99 -4.13 5.10
C GLU A 106 -8.91 -3.35 4.34
N TYR A 107 -7.83 -4.04 4.00
CA TYR A 107 -6.66 -3.44 3.35
C TYR A 107 -6.32 -4.17 2.06
N PHE A 108 -6.32 -3.45 0.94
CA PHE A 108 -6.10 -4.03 -0.38
C PHE A 108 -5.06 -3.24 -1.18
N VAL A 109 -3.79 -3.58 -0.98
CA VAL A 109 -2.65 -2.96 -1.68
C VAL A 109 -1.84 -4.03 -2.42
N SER A 110 -0.80 -3.63 -3.15
CA SER A 110 0.12 -4.59 -3.77
C SER A 110 0.80 -5.44 -2.69
N TYR A 111 0.73 -6.76 -2.82
CA TYR A 111 1.33 -7.73 -1.89
C TYR A 111 2.81 -8.01 -2.17
N TYR A 112 3.41 -7.29 -3.11
CA TYR A 112 4.84 -7.41 -3.38
C TYR A 112 5.63 -6.42 -2.51
N ASP A 113 6.61 -6.92 -1.75
CA ASP A 113 7.63 -6.10 -1.11
C ASP A 113 8.67 -5.66 -2.13
N TYR A 114 9.03 -6.58 -3.02
CA TYR A 114 9.84 -6.32 -4.21
C TYR A 114 9.15 -6.88 -5.45
N TYR A 115 9.16 -6.12 -6.53
CA TYR A 115 8.58 -6.55 -7.80
C TYR A 115 9.39 -6.07 -8.99
N GLN A 116 10.03 -7.01 -9.67
CA GLN A 116 10.63 -6.81 -10.98
C GLN A 116 9.74 -7.48 -12.02
N PRO A 117 9.02 -6.72 -12.86
CA PRO A 117 8.19 -7.30 -13.89
C PRO A 117 9.03 -7.98 -14.96
N GLU A 118 8.48 -9.05 -15.54
CA GLU A 118 9.04 -9.67 -16.73
C GLU A 118 9.16 -8.65 -17.86
N ALA A 119 10.32 -8.53 -18.46
CA ALA A 119 10.59 -7.59 -19.54
C ALA A 119 11.62 -8.13 -20.53
N TYR A 120 11.62 -7.59 -21.75
CA TYR A 120 12.64 -7.87 -22.74
C TYR A 120 13.20 -6.59 -23.31
N VAL A 121 14.53 -6.50 -23.40
CA VAL A 121 15.27 -5.35 -23.92
C VAL A 121 15.89 -5.75 -25.27
N PRO A 122 15.23 -5.49 -26.41
CA PRO A 122 15.67 -5.98 -27.72
C PRO A 122 17.07 -5.54 -28.11
N GLN A 123 17.47 -4.29 -27.75
CA GLN A 123 18.79 -3.75 -28.11
C GLN A 123 19.95 -4.50 -27.47
N ARG A 124 19.69 -5.24 -26.38
CA ARG A 124 20.71 -5.98 -25.61
C ARG A 124 20.48 -7.49 -25.65
N ASP A 125 19.41 -7.95 -26.34
CA ASP A 125 18.93 -9.33 -26.30
C ASP A 125 18.84 -9.87 -24.87
N LEU A 126 18.34 -9.01 -23.94
CA LEU A 126 18.28 -9.30 -22.52
C LEU A 126 16.85 -9.56 -22.11
N PHE A 127 16.57 -10.80 -21.70
CA PHE A 127 15.32 -11.17 -21.05
C PHE A 127 15.48 -11.03 -19.54
N ILE A 128 14.60 -10.27 -18.93
CA ILE A 128 14.51 -10.06 -17.48
C ILE A 128 13.36 -10.92 -16.99
N GLU A 129 13.67 -11.95 -16.22
CA GLU A 129 12.65 -12.77 -15.60
C GLU A 129 11.86 -11.97 -14.54
N LYS A 130 10.60 -12.38 -14.36
CA LYS A 130 9.80 -11.87 -13.23
C LYS A 130 10.44 -12.31 -11.94
N ASP A 131 10.83 -11.35 -11.12
CA ASP A 131 11.31 -11.59 -9.75
C ASP A 131 10.42 -10.83 -8.77
N SER A 132 10.01 -11.47 -7.68
CA SER A 132 9.11 -10.85 -6.72
C SER A 132 9.20 -11.51 -5.36
N ALA A 133 9.24 -10.69 -4.32
CA ALA A 133 9.06 -11.10 -2.95
C ALA A 133 7.61 -10.82 -2.53
N ILE A 134 6.89 -11.84 -2.13
CA ILE A 134 5.49 -11.74 -1.71
C ILE A 134 5.45 -11.53 -0.20
N ASN A 135 4.71 -10.52 0.22
CA ASN A 135 4.36 -10.30 1.61
C ASN A 135 3.13 -11.14 1.96
N GLU A 136 3.34 -12.23 2.67
CA GLU A 136 2.27 -13.17 3.04
C GLU A 136 1.18 -12.53 3.89
N HIS A 137 1.52 -11.53 4.71
CA HIS A 137 0.56 -10.84 5.55
C HIS A 137 -0.37 -9.95 4.70
N ILE A 138 0.19 -9.20 3.74
CA ILE A 138 -0.62 -8.38 2.83
C ILE A 138 -1.48 -9.29 1.92
N GLU A 139 -0.95 -10.43 1.47
CA GLU A 139 -1.74 -11.41 0.73
C GLU A 139 -2.94 -11.92 1.53
N GLN A 140 -2.74 -12.26 2.80
CA GLN A 140 -3.80 -12.61 3.75
C GLN A 140 -4.86 -11.51 3.85
N MET A 141 -4.45 -10.25 4.02
CA MET A 141 -5.37 -9.12 4.11
C MET A 141 -6.20 -8.94 2.84
N ARG A 142 -5.62 -9.19 1.67
CA ARG A 142 -6.35 -9.17 0.39
C ARG A 142 -7.41 -10.27 0.30
N LEU A 143 -7.09 -11.48 0.77
CA LEU A 143 -8.06 -12.58 0.83
C LEU A 143 -9.16 -12.31 1.85
N SER A 144 -8.82 -11.74 3.01
CA SER A 144 -9.78 -11.27 4.01
C SER A 144 -10.73 -10.22 3.41
N CYS A 145 -10.20 -9.28 2.63
CA CYS A 145 -10.99 -8.26 1.97
C CYS A 145 -12.08 -8.84 1.07
N THR A 146 -11.73 -9.76 0.17
CA THR A 146 -12.71 -10.39 -0.73
C THR A 146 -13.75 -11.22 0.03
N LYS A 147 -13.36 -11.93 1.09
CA LYS A 147 -14.28 -12.63 1.98
C LYS A 147 -15.27 -11.66 2.63
N SER A 148 -14.76 -10.58 3.22
CA SER A 148 -15.60 -9.58 3.90
C SER A 148 -16.62 -8.94 2.96
N ILE A 149 -16.24 -8.63 1.71
CA ILE A 149 -17.16 -8.12 0.70
C ILE A 149 -18.31 -9.10 0.42
N LEU A 150 -18.02 -10.39 0.38
CA LEU A 150 -19.01 -11.43 0.07
C LEU A 150 -19.95 -11.74 1.25
N GLU A 151 -19.47 -11.58 2.48
CA GLU A 151 -20.20 -11.97 3.70
C GLU A 151 -20.91 -10.82 4.41
N ARG A 152 -20.39 -9.57 4.28
CA ARG A 152 -20.74 -8.44 5.16
C ARG A 152 -21.21 -7.23 4.37
N ARG A 153 -22.02 -6.40 5.04
CA ARG A 153 -22.46 -5.10 4.51
C ARG A 153 -21.73 -3.92 5.16
N ASP A 154 -21.11 -4.14 6.32
CA ASP A 154 -20.35 -3.16 7.10
C ASP A 154 -18.86 -3.19 6.74
N VAL A 155 -18.54 -3.15 5.44
CA VAL A 155 -17.20 -3.26 4.92
C VAL A 155 -16.69 -1.91 4.43
N LEU A 156 -15.53 -1.50 4.95
CA LEU A 156 -14.77 -0.36 4.47
C LEU A 156 -13.39 -0.82 4.02
N ILE A 157 -13.07 -0.63 2.74
CA ILE A 157 -11.81 -1.08 2.15
C ILE A 157 -10.90 0.12 1.92
N VAL A 158 -9.65 0.02 2.33
CA VAL A 158 -8.60 0.96 1.93
C VAL A 158 -7.73 0.30 0.88
N ALA A 159 -7.66 0.90 -0.30
CA ALA A 159 -6.99 0.34 -1.46
C ALA A 159 -6.02 1.33 -2.12
N THR A 160 -5.11 0.81 -2.93
CA THR A 160 -4.29 1.60 -3.85
C THR A 160 -4.63 1.26 -5.30
N VAL A 161 -3.95 1.91 -6.25
CA VAL A 161 -4.10 1.60 -7.69
C VAL A 161 -3.90 0.11 -8.04
N SER A 162 -3.34 -0.69 -7.14
CA SER A 162 -3.27 -2.15 -7.33
C SER A 162 -4.65 -2.82 -7.45
N ALA A 163 -5.70 -2.16 -6.95
CA ALA A 163 -7.07 -2.67 -7.00
C ALA A 163 -7.71 -2.61 -8.41
N ILE A 164 -7.11 -1.86 -9.36
CA ILE A 164 -7.55 -1.84 -10.76
C ILE A 164 -6.88 -2.90 -11.64
N TYR A 165 -5.96 -3.70 -11.06
CA TYR A 165 -5.42 -4.88 -11.74
C TYR A 165 -6.37 -6.07 -11.62
N GLY A 166 -6.31 -6.94 -12.64
CA GLY A 166 -7.10 -8.17 -12.64
C GLY A 166 -6.80 -9.08 -11.43
N ILE A 167 -7.88 -9.53 -10.80
CA ILE A 167 -7.85 -10.54 -9.73
C ILE A 167 -8.78 -11.65 -10.10
N GLY A 168 -8.88 -12.64 -10.42
CA GLY A 168 -9.89 -13.64 -10.76
C GLY A 168 -11.34 -13.12 -10.89
N GLU A 169 -12.14 -13.87 -11.58
CA GLU A 169 -13.54 -13.54 -11.82
C GLU A 169 -14.37 -13.79 -10.55
N PRO A 170 -15.23 -12.84 -10.11
CA PRO A 170 -16.04 -13.00 -8.89
C PRO A 170 -16.92 -14.26 -8.89
N GLU A 171 -17.54 -14.60 -10.02
CA GLU A 171 -18.38 -15.78 -10.15
C GLU A 171 -17.59 -17.09 -9.98
N SER A 172 -16.42 -17.18 -10.62
CA SER A 172 -15.53 -18.33 -10.48
C SER A 172 -15.01 -18.48 -9.04
N TYR A 173 -14.67 -17.37 -8.40
CA TYR A 173 -14.24 -17.36 -7.00
C TYR A 173 -15.38 -17.85 -6.07
N HIS A 174 -16.59 -17.34 -6.29
CA HIS A 174 -17.79 -17.73 -5.50
C HIS A 174 -18.12 -19.23 -5.68
N ARG A 175 -18.00 -19.77 -6.90
CA ARG A 175 -18.23 -21.21 -7.16
C ARG A 175 -17.22 -22.12 -6.48
N MET A 176 -16.07 -21.60 -6.06
CA MET A 176 -15.01 -22.36 -5.40
C MET A 176 -15.12 -22.30 -3.86
N ILE A 177 -16.06 -21.58 -3.30
CA ILE A 177 -16.31 -21.53 -1.85
C ILE A 177 -16.89 -22.85 -1.37
N MET A 178 -16.41 -23.37 -0.23
CA MET A 178 -16.92 -24.58 0.40
C MET A 178 -17.57 -24.25 1.74
N THR A 179 -18.89 -24.38 1.81
CA THR A 179 -19.63 -24.25 3.06
C THR A 179 -19.85 -25.62 3.68
N LEU A 180 -19.44 -25.77 4.94
CA LEU A 180 -19.54 -26.98 5.74
C LEU A 180 -20.58 -26.77 6.86
N ARG A 181 -21.41 -27.74 7.13
CA ARG A 181 -22.36 -27.74 8.24
C ARG A 181 -22.30 -29.08 8.96
N THR A 182 -22.49 -29.07 10.27
CA THR A 182 -22.69 -30.29 11.05
C THR A 182 -23.90 -31.06 10.52
N GLY A 183 -23.73 -32.35 10.24
CA GLY A 183 -24.74 -33.20 9.64
C GLY A 183 -24.73 -33.26 8.11
N ASP A 184 -23.84 -32.47 7.43
CA ASP A 184 -23.70 -32.60 5.98
C ASP A 184 -23.10 -33.97 5.62
N LYS A 185 -23.67 -34.63 4.62
CA LYS A 185 -23.17 -35.88 4.05
C LYS A 185 -22.08 -35.55 3.03
N LEU A 186 -20.86 -35.54 3.49
CA LEU A 186 -19.69 -35.20 2.69
C LEU A 186 -18.49 -36.06 3.12
N GLY A 187 -18.05 -36.94 2.27
CA GLY A 187 -16.95 -37.86 2.57
C GLY A 187 -15.60 -37.16 2.65
N GLN A 188 -14.67 -37.75 3.39
CA GLN A 188 -13.32 -37.21 3.56
C GLN A 188 -12.61 -36.93 2.22
N ARG A 189 -12.77 -37.83 1.24
CA ARG A 189 -12.16 -37.67 -0.09
C ARG A 189 -12.72 -36.45 -0.84
N ASP A 190 -14.00 -36.15 -0.67
CA ASP A 190 -14.66 -35.03 -1.33
C ASP A 190 -14.18 -33.71 -0.74
N VAL A 191 -14.06 -33.63 0.59
CA VAL A 191 -13.48 -32.47 1.29
C VAL A 191 -12.05 -32.21 0.83
N ILE A 192 -11.21 -33.23 0.80
CA ILE A 192 -9.81 -33.14 0.34
C ILE A 192 -9.75 -32.70 -1.12
N ALA A 193 -10.54 -33.29 -2.00
CA ALA A 193 -10.58 -32.94 -3.42
C ALA A 193 -11.01 -31.46 -3.61
N GLN A 194 -11.96 -30.97 -2.83
CA GLN A 194 -12.39 -29.58 -2.90
C GLN A 194 -11.30 -28.63 -2.38
N LEU A 195 -10.63 -28.96 -1.27
CA LEU A 195 -9.52 -28.17 -0.74
C LEU A 195 -8.38 -28.04 -1.76
N ILE A 196 -8.02 -29.13 -2.45
CA ILE A 196 -7.00 -29.12 -3.51
C ILE A 196 -7.43 -28.21 -4.68
N ARG A 197 -8.71 -28.28 -5.12
CA ARG A 197 -9.25 -27.38 -6.15
C ARG A 197 -9.18 -25.92 -5.74
N MET A 198 -9.39 -25.65 -4.44
CA MET A 198 -9.27 -24.31 -3.85
C MET A 198 -7.81 -23.88 -3.61
N GLN A 199 -6.84 -24.66 -4.12
CA GLN A 199 -5.39 -24.43 -4.02
C GLN A 199 -4.82 -24.54 -2.60
N TYR A 200 -5.50 -25.22 -1.68
CA TYR A 200 -4.90 -25.61 -0.41
C TYR A 200 -3.89 -26.75 -0.61
N GLN A 201 -2.79 -26.68 0.14
CA GLN A 201 -1.76 -27.69 0.10
C GLN A 201 -1.85 -28.64 1.30
N ARG A 202 -1.77 -29.95 1.06
CA ARG A 202 -1.67 -30.90 2.15
C ARG A 202 -0.27 -30.87 2.74
N ASN A 203 -0.17 -30.61 4.03
CA ASN A 203 1.07 -30.73 4.78
C ASN A 203 0.77 -31.15 6.22
N ASP A 204 1.10 -32.41 6.53
CA ASP A 204 0.79 -33.01 7.83
C ASP A 204 1.84 -32.61 8.91
N GLN A 205 2.99 -32.03 8.54
CA GLN A 205 4.09 -31.67 9.43
C GLN A 205 4.13 -30.15 9.70
N ASP A 206 4.03 -29.34 8.64
CA ASP A 206 4.11 -27.89 8.70
C ASP A 206 2.74 -27.27 8.39
N PHE A 207 1.97 -27.05 9.46
CA PHE A 207 0.59 -26.56 9.37
C PHE A 207 0.54 -25.04 9.41
N GLN A 208 0.53 -24.43 8.22
CA GLN A 208 0.49 -22.99 8.00
C GLN A 208 -0.78 -22.58 7.25
N ARG A 209 -1.00 -21.28 7.07
CA ARG A 209 -2.09 -20.73 6.27
C ARG A 209 -2.11 -21.30 4.85
N GLY A 210 -3.30 -21.53 4.31
CA GLY A 210 -3.47 -22.15 3.00
C GLY A 210 -3.10 -23.63 2.94
N LYS A 211 -2.88 -24.27 4.11
CA LYS A 211 -2.58 -25.69 4.21
C LYS A 211 -3.67 -26.45 4.97
N PHE A 212 -3.76 -27.74 4.70
CA PHE A 212 -4.57 -28.66 5.48
C PHE A 212 -3.78 -29.93 5.82
N ARG A 213 -4.20 -30.60 6.89
CA ARG A 213 -3.64 -31.88 7.30
C ARG A 213 -4.75 -32.88 7.61
N VAL A 214 -4.45 -34.16 7.50
CA VAL A 214 -5.41 -35.25 7.70
C VAL A 214 -4.87 -36.24 8.72
N ARG A 215 -5.65 -36.54 9.74
CA ARG A 215 -5.31 -37.50 10.79
C ARG A 215 -6.53 -38.38 11.10
N GLY A 216 -6.53 -39.63 10.57
CA GLY A 216 -7.71 -40.48 10.66
C GLY A 216 -8.91 -39.83 9.98
N ASP A 217 -10.01 -39.73 10.70
CA ASP A 217 -11.27 -39.12 10.22
C ASP A 217 -11.33 -37.60 10.47
N THR A 218 -10.24 -36.99 10.86
CA THR A 218 -10.13 -35.57 11.15
C THR A 218 -9.35 -34.84 10.06
N ILE A 219 -9.92 -33.73 9.57
CA ILE A 219 -9.28 -32.78 8.66
C ILE A 219 -9.13 -31.46 9.37
N ASP A 220 -7.91 -30.99 9.55
CA ASP A 220 -7.61 -29.65 10.02
C ASP A 220 -7.29 -28.76 8.82
N VAL A 221 -7.96 -27.62 8.68
CA VAL A 221 -7.72 -26.62 7.62
C VAL A 221 -7.33 -25.29 8.27
N PHE A 222 -6.21 -24.70 7.80
CA PHE A 222 -5.83 -23.36 8.18
C PHE A 222 -6.21 -22.40 7.05
N PRO A 223 -7.34 -21.67 7.17
CA PRO A 223 -7.81 -20.79 6.11
C PRO A 223 -6.78 -19.73 5.76
N ALA A 224 -6.67 -19.41 4.48
CA ALA A 224 -5.65 -18.50 3.98
C ALA A 224 -5.88 -17.04 4.43
N GLU A 225 -7.14 -16.69 4.71
CA GLU A 225 -7.56 -15.36 5.15
C GLU A 225 -7.48 -15.15 6.69
N HIS A 226 -7.23 -16.21 7.46
CA HIS A 226 -7.13 -16.12 8.92
C HIS A 226 -5.68 -16.08 9.41
N SER A 227 -5.42 -15.35 10.51
CA SER A 227 -4.10 -15.28 11.16
C SER A 227 -3.95 -16.23 12.34
N GLU A 228 -5.03 -16.49 13.09
CA GLU A 228 -4.97 -17.11 14.41
C GLU A 228 -5.91 -18.29 14.61
N LEU A 229 -6.80 -18.58 13.65
CA LEU A 229 -7.82 -19.58 13.78
C LEU A 229 -7.76 -20.58 12.63
N ALA A 230 -7.76 -21.86 12.99
CA ALA A 230 -7.96 -22.96 12.07
C ALA A 230 -9.27 -23.69 12.37
N ILE A 231 -9.81 -24.38 11.38
CA ILE A 231 -11.01 -25.21 11.50
C ILE A 231 -10.64 -26.68 11.54
N ARG A 232 -11.21 -27.41 12.50
CA ARG A 232 -11.19 -28.87 12.59
C ARG A 232 -12.52 -29.42 12.14
N ILE A 233 -12.47 -30.36 11.21
CA ILE A 233 -13.61 -31.07 10.65
C ILE A 233 -13.46 -32.52 11.12
N GLU A 234 -14.33 -32.97 11.98
CA GLU A 234 -14.41 -34.37 12.42
C GLU A 234 -15.51 -35.06 11.64
N LEU A 235 -15.17 -36.19 11.02
CA LEU A 235 -16.06 -36.96 10.20
C LEU A 235 -16.38 -38.30 10.91
N PHE A 236 -17.64 -38.71 10.81
CA PHE A 236 -18.04 -40.07 11.16
C PHE A 236 -18.65 -40.70 9.91
N ASP A 237 -17.95 -41.69 9.35
CA ASP A 237 -18.22 -42.26 8.04
C ASP A 237 -18.22 -41.15 6.96
N ASP A 238 -19.29 -40.94 6.23
CA ASP A 238 -19.42 -39.88 5.21
C ASP A 238 -20.26 -38.67 5.71
N GLU A 239 -20.26 -38.38 7.01
CA GLU A 239 -21.01 -37.29 7.61
C GLU A 239 -20.10 -36.41 8.48
N ILE A 240 -20.30 -35.09 8.43
CA ILE A 240 -19.61 -34.13 9.30
C ILE A 240 -20.23 -34.19 10.69
N GLU A 241 -19.50 -34.78 11.65
CA GLU A 241 -19.97 -34.93 13.02
C GLU A 241 -19.81 -33.63 13.80
N THR A 242 -18.62 -33.00 13.73
CA THR A 242 -18.34 -31.73 14.43
C THR A 242 -17.48 -30.78 13.60
N LEU A 243 -17.69 -29.49 13.86
CA LEU A 243 -16.87 -28.39 13.35
C LEU A 243 -16.35 -27.58 14.54
N GLN A 244 -15.03 -27.41 14.65
CA GLN A 244 -14.38 -26.74 15.79
C GLN A 244 -13.36 -25.72 15.32
N LEU A 245 -13.46 -24.50 15.87
CA LEU A 245 -12.39 -23.50 15.73
C LEU A 245 -11.33 -23.77 16.78
N PHE A 246 -10.07 -23.79 16.37
CA PHE A 246 -8.94 -24.03 17.25
C PHE A 246 -7.74 -23.13 16.91
N ASP A 247 -6.88 -22.95 17.89
CA ASP A 247 -5.62 -22.26 17.73
C ASP A 247 -4.61 -23.21 17.05
N PRO A 248 -4.11 -22.86 15.84
CA PRO A 248 -3.24 -23.74 15.07
C PRO A 248 -1.86 -23.98 15.72
N LEU A 249 -1.41 -23.08 16.60
CA LEU A 249 -0.12 -23.19 17.30
C LEU A 249 -0.23 -24.15 18.49
N THR A 250 -1.25 -23.98 19.32
CA THR A 250 -1.41 -24.76 20.57
C THR A 250 -2.32 -25.98 20.41
N GLY A 251 -3.08 -26.06 19.32
CA GLY A 251 -4.11 -27.08 19.09
C GLY A 251 -5.36 -26.96 19.99
N ARG A 252 -5.42 -25.89 20.80
CA ARG A 252 -6.51 -25.69 21.75
C ARG A 252 -7.80 -25.29 21.05
N ILE A 253 -8.89 -26.06 21.28
CA ILE A 253 -10.22 -25.74 20.78
C ILE A 253 -10.71 -24.47 21.48
N LYS A 254 -11.13 -23.48 20.67
CA LYS A 254 -11.71 -22.22 21.14
C LYS A 254 -13.25 -22.28 21.16
N GLN A 255 -13.83 -22.88 20.12
CA GLN A 255 -15.29 -22.91 19.98
C GLN A 255 -15.74 -24.05 19.06
N GLN A 256 -16.85 -24.69 19.38
CA GLN A 256 -17.59 -25.56 18.46
C GLN A 256 -18.62 -24.71 17.71
N ILE A 257 -18.75 -24.90 16.41
CA ILE A 257 -19.60 -24.12 15.53
C ILE A 257 -20.48 -25.02 14.66
N PRO A 258 -21.73 -24.63 14.34
CA PRO A 258 -22.62 -25.44 13.50
C PRO A 258 -22.32 -25.32 12.00
N ARG A 259 -21.59 -24.28 11.58
CA ARG A 259 -21.30 -23.98 10.17
C ARG A 259 -19.98 -23.25 10.05
N PHE A 260 -19.24 -23.55 8.98
CA PHE A 260 -18.05 -22.80 8.57
C PHE A 260 -17.96 -22.72 7.04
N THR A 261 -17.43 -21.60 6.55
CA THR A 261 -17.19 -21.40 5.11
C THR A 261 -15.69 -21.28 4.87
N VAL A 262 -15.15 -22.17 4.06
CA VAL A 262 -13.76 -22.14 3.62
C VAL A 262 -13.70 -21.39 2.28
N TYR A 263 -12.82 -20.40 2.20
CA TYR A 263 -12.56 -19.61 1.01
C TYR A 263 -11.31 -20.10 0.29
N PRO A 264 -11.18 -19.88 -1.05
CA PRO A 264 -9.99 -20.26 -1.79
C PRO A 264 -8.72 -19.65 -1.22
N SER A 265 -7.59 -20.38 -1.31
CA SER A 265 -6.29 -19.86 -0.84
C SER A 265 -5.63 -18.87 -1.79
N SER A 266 -6.24 -18.60 -2.94
CA SER A 266 -5.78 -17.63 -3.93
C SER A 266 -6.97 -16.99 -4.66
N HIS A 267 -6.81 -15.76 -5.14
CA HIS A 267 -7.80 -15.12 -6.01
C HIS A 267 -7.87 -15.77 -7.41
N TYR A 268 -6.80 -16.38 -7.87
CA TYR A 268 -6.72 -17.02 -9.18
C TYR A 268 -7.14 -18.49 -9.12
N VAL A 269 -8.36 -18.75 -8.67
CA VAL A 269 -8.95 -20.09 -8.69
C VAL A 269 -10.00 -20.14 -9.79
N THR A 270 -9.92 -21.19 -10.61
CA THR A 270 -10.84 -21.38 -11.73
C THR A 270 -11.37 -22.81 -11.68
N PRO A 271 -12.69 -23.02 -11.81
CA PRO A 271 -13.28 -24.34 -11.88
C PRO A 271 -12.67 -25.20 -12.99
N ARG A 272 -12.53 -26.51 -12.75
CA ARG A 272 -11.84 -27.43 -13.67
C ARG A 272 -12.41 -27.45 -15.08
N ASP A 273 -13.71 -27.32 -15.22
CA ASP A 273 -14.42 -27.24 -16.50
C ASP A 273 -13.95 -26.02 -17.30
N LYS A 274 -13.83 -24.86 -16.67
CA LYS A 274 -13.31 -23.63 -17.29
C LYS A 274 -11.82 -23.75 -17.65
N VAL A 275 -11.02 -24.39 -16.81
CA VAL A 275 -9.58 -24.62 -17.11
C VAL A 275 -9.43 -25.48 -18.36
N LEU A 276 -10.17 -26.57 -18.47
CA LEU A 276 -10.11 -27.44 -19.64
C LEU A 276 -10.61 -26.76 -20.91
N ALA A 277 -11.66 -25.95 -20.83
CA ALA A 277 -12.11 -25.12 -21.94
C ALA A 277 -11.06 -24.09 -22.37
N ALA A 278 -10.38 -23.47 -21.38
CA ALA A 278 -9.29 -22.53 -21.65
C ALA A 278 -8.11 -23.19 -22.36
N VAL A 279 -7.73 -24.42 -21.98
CA VAL A 279 -6.67 -25.21 -22.63
C VAL A 279 -6.93 -25.31 -24.13
N GLU A 280 -8.17 -25.61 -24.55
CA GLU A 280 -8.50 -25.72 -25.99
C GLU A 280 -8.42 -24.38 -26.72
N THR A 281 -8.90 -23.30 -26.10
CA THR A 281 -8.82 -21.97 -26.73
C THR A 281 -7.39 -21.43 -26.78
N ILE A 282 -6.54 -21.74 -25.80
CA ILE A 282 -5.10 -21.43 -25.84
C ILE A 282 -4.38 -22.18 -26.96
N LYS A 283 -4.70 -23.47 -27.19
CA LYS A 283 -4.14 -24.23 -28.31
C LYS A 283 -4.45 -23.60 -29.66
N ILE A 284 -5.67 -23.12 -29.86
CA ILE A 284 -6.09 -22.44 -31.10
C ILE A 284 -5.27 -21.16 -31.28
N GLU A 285 -5.21 -20.29 -30.26
CA GLU A 285 -4.41 -19.07 -30.33
C GLU A 285 -2.93 -19.33 -30.58
N LEU A 286 -2.37 -20.35 -29.93
CA LEU A 286 -0.97 -20.76 -30.15
C LEU A 286 -0.74 -21.15 -31.63
N ALA A 287 -1.59 -21.99 -32.22
CA ALA A 287 -1.45 -22.42 -33.60
C ALA A 287 -1.51 -21.24 -34.58
N GLU A 288 -2.44 -20.31 -34.38
CA GLU A 288 -2.56 -19.10 -35.19
C GLU A 288 -1.32 -18.20 -35.04
N ARG A 289 -0.83 -18.00 -33.82
CA ARG A 289 0.33 -17.14 -33.56
C ARG A 289 1.62 -17.74 -34.08
N LEU A 290 1.83 -19.05 -33.97
CA LEU A 290 2.98 -19.74 -34.54
C LEU A 290 3.03 -19.57 -36.06
N LYS A 291 1.89 -19.73 -36.72
CA LYS A 291 1.79 -19.48 -38.21
C LYS A 291 2.21 -18.04 -38.53
N GLN A 292 1.68 -17.04 -37.83
CA GLN A 292 2.04 -15.64 -38.07
C GLN A 292 3.55 -15.38 -37.89
N LEU A 293 4.17 -15.95 -36.86
CA LEU A 293 5.60 -15.79 -36.57
C LEU A 293 6.46 -16.47 -37.66
N VAL A 294 6.10 -17.67 -38.09
CA VAL A 294 6.78 -18.41 -39.17
C VAL A 294 6.67 -17.66 -40.48
N ASP A 295 5.45 -17.22 -40.86
CA ASP A 295 5.21 -16.45 -42.06
C ASP A 295 5.99 -15.12 -42.11
N ALA A 296 6.24 -14.53 -40.91
CA ALA A 296 7.08 -13.35 -40.73
C ALA A 296 8.59 -13.63 -40.64
N GLY A 297 9.02 -14.91 -40.74
CA GLY A 297 10.43 -15.30 -40.63
C GLY A 297 10.99 -15.29 -39.23
N LYS A 298 10.16 -15.16 -38.19
CA LYS A 298 10.52 -15.13 -36.76
C LYS A 298 10.57 -16.53 -36.16
N LEU A 299 11.51 -17.37 -36.61
CA LEU A 299 11.58 -18.78 -36.23
C LEU A 299 11.99 -18.99 -34.77
N VAL A 300 12.87 -18.16 -34.24
CA VAL A 300 13.32 -18.24 -32.84
C VAL A 300 12.19 -17.89 -31.89
N GLU A 301 11.46 -16.83 -32.22
CA GLU A 301 10.28 -16.39 -31.46
C GLU A 301 9.17 -17.46 -31.48
N ALA A 302 8.97 -18.09 -32.64
CA ALA A 302 7.99 -19.16 -32.78
C ALA A 302 8.35 -20.38 -31.90
N GLN A 303 9.60 -20.84 -31.95
CA GLN A 303 10.08 -21.95 -31.14
C GLN A 303 9.98 -21.68 -29.63
N ARG A 304 10.40 -20.48 -29.21
CA ARG A 304 10.33 -20.04 -27.81
C ARG A 304 8.89 -20.04 -27.31
N LEU A 305 7.97 -19.44 -28.06
CA LEU A 305 6.57 -19.39 -27.71
C LEU A 305 5.94 -20.79 -27.63
N GLU A 306 6.24 -21.65 -28.60
CA GLU A 306 5.73 -23.01 -28.64
C GLU A 306 6.15 -23.83 -27.41
N GLN A 307 7.44 -23.85 -27.10
CA GLN A 307 7.97 -24.60 -25.97
C GLN A 307 7.33 -24.14 -24.64
N ARG A 308 7.30 -22.85 -24.42
CA ARG A 308 6.73 -22.28 -23.19
C ARG A 308 5.25 -22.56 -23.05
N THR A 309 4.49 -22.31 -24.09
CA THR A 309 3.02 -22.48 -24.03
C THR A 309 2.62 -23.94 -23.91
N ARG A 310 3.32 -24.87 -24.57
CA ARG A 310 3.06 -26.31 -24.43
C ARG A 310 3.29 -26.80 -23.01
N PHE A 311 4.38 -26.34 -22.36
CA PHE A 311 4.65 -26.65 -20.97
C PHE A 311 3.54 -26.10 -20.04
N ASP A 312 3.14 -24.84 -20.24
CA ASP A 312 2.06 -24.24 -19.44
C ASP A 312 0.72 -24.97 -19.64
N LEU A 313 0.40 -25.44 -20.87
CA LEU A 313 -0.78 -26.24 -21.17
C LEU A 313 -0.79 -27.59 -20.45
N GLU A 314 0.36 -28.27 -20.39
CA GLU A 314 0.50 -29.53 -19.67
C GLU A 314 0.24 -29.31 -18.17
N MET A 315 0.83 -28.26 -17.57
CA MET A 315 0.60 -27.91 -16.17
C MET A 315 -0.86 -27.57 -15.88
N LEU A 316 -1.52 -26.80 -16.75
CA LEU A 316 -2.94 -26.48 -16.62
C LEU A 316 -3.81 -27.74 -16.74
N SER A 317 -3.48 -28.66 -17.64
CA SER A 317 -4.23 -29.90 -17.85
C SER A 317 -4.09 -30.87 -16.69
N GLU A 318 -2.90 -31.04 -16.12
CA GLU A 318 -2.63 -32.03 -15.06
C GLU A 318 -2.91 -31.48 -13.66
N VAL A 319 -2.42 -30.28 -13.38
CA VAL A 319 -2.44 -29.65 -12.04
C VAL A 319 -3.58 -28.62 -11.89
N GLY A 320 -4.04 -28.04 -13.00
CA GLY A 320 -5.02 -26.96 -12.99
C GLY A 320 -4.41 -25.57 -12.74
N HIS A 321 -3.08 -25.48 -12.67
CA HIS A 321 -2.35 -24.24 -12.42
C HIS A 321 -0.97 -24.28 -13.12
N CYS A 322 -0.46 -23.10 -13.54
CA CYS A 322 0.90 -22.94 -14.04
C CYS A 322 1.52 -21.63 -13.56
N LYS A 323 2.87 -21.56 -13.57
CA LYS A 323 3.58 -20.32 -13.25
C LYS A 323 3.26 -19.25 -14.30
N GLY A 324 2.71 -18.11 -13.88
CA GLY A 324 2.28 -17.04 -14.79
C GLY A 324 0.87 -17.27 -15.35
N ILE A 325 0.02 -18.01 -14.65
CA ILE A 325 -1.39 -18.27 -15.03
C ILE A 325 -2.16 -16.98 -15.36
N GLU A 326 -1.77 -15.86 -14.75
CA GLU A 326 -2.34 -14.56 -15.01
C GLU A 326 -2.26 -14.13 -16.49
N ASN A 327 -1.29 -14.65 -17.27
CA ASN A 327 -1.17 -14.36 -18.69
C ASN A 327 -2.26 -15.04 -19.55
N TYR A 328 -2.98 -16.00 -18.97
CA TYR A 328 -4.09 -16.72 -19.61
C TYR A 328 -5.46 -16.30 -19.08
N THR A 329 -5.55 -15.22 -18.30
CA THR A 329 -6.79 -14.76 -17.64
C THR A 329 -7.95 -14.60 -18.61
N ARG A 330 -7.72 -14.10 -19.83
CA ARG A 330 -8.75 -13.99 -20.86
C ARG A 330 -9.39 -15.33 -21.20
N HIS A 331 -8.59 -16.37 -21.38
CA HIS A 331 -9.08 -17.71 -21.70
C HIS A 331 -9.80 -18.35 -20.50
N LEU A 332 -9.25 -18.15 -19.28
CA LEU A 332 -9.81 -18.68 -18.04
C LEU A 332 -11.16 -18.05 -17.69
N SER A 333 -11.35 -16.77 -18.00
CA SER A 333 -12.62 -16.06 -17.80
C SER A 333 -13.60 -16.25 -18.96
N GLY A 334 -13.14 -16.70 -20.13
CA GLY A 334 -13.94 -16.76 -21.34
C GLY A 334 -14.25 -15.38 -21.96
N ALA A 335 -13.50 -14.33 -21.57
CA ALA A 335 -13.68 -12.98 -22.07
C ALA A 335 -13.23 -12.84 -23.54
N ALA A 336 -13.83 -11.89 -24.25
CA ALA A 336 -13.42 -11.54 -25.61
C ALA A 336 -12.09 -10.76 -25.61
N PRO A 337 -11.34 -10.78 -26.72
CA PRO A 337 -10.12 -9.99 -26.86
C PRO A 337 -10.38 -8.50 -26.60
N GLY A 338 -9.62 -7.90 -25.69
CA GLY A 338 -9.71 -6.48 -25.33
C GLY A 338 -10.72 -6.15 -24.24
N ASP A 339 -11.52 -7.12 -23.78
CA ASP A 339 -12.43 -6.91 -22.66
C ASP A 339 -11.65 -6.49 -21.37
N PRO A 340 -12.27 -5.67 -20.51
CA PRO A 340 -11.67 -5.29 -19.25
C PRO A 340 -11.54 -6.50 -18.32
N PRO A 341 -10.42 -6.63 -17.58
CA PRO A 341 -10.28 -7.69 -16.59
C PRO A 341 -11.20 -7.45 -15.38
N SER A 342 -11.60 -8.54 -14.69
CA SER A 342 -12.29 -8.46 -13.42
C SER A 342 -11.33 -7.98 -12.33
N THR A 343 -11.73 -6.96 -11.59
CA THR A 343 -10.93 -6.29 -10.57
C THR A 343 -11.65 -6.27 -9.22
N LEU A 344 -11.04 -5.73 -8.17
CA LEU A 344 -11.69 -5.58 -6.88
C LEU A 344 -13.02 -4.81 -6.96
N THR A 345 -13.11 -3.85 -7.88
CA THR A 345 -14.34 -3.06 -8.06
C THR A 345 -15.53 -3.90 -8.56
N ASP A 346 -15.25 -5.02 -9.23
CA ASP A 346 -16.29 -5.94 -9.70
C ASP A 346 -16.84 -6.85 -8.58
N TYR A 347 -16.10 -6.99 -7.47
CA TYR A 347 -16.58 -7.66 -6.25
C TYR A 347 -17.46 -6.74 -5.38
N MET A 348 -17.33 -5.41 -5.54
CA MET A 348 -18.06 -4.46 -4.71
C MET A 348 -19.58 -4.49 -5.00
N PRO A 349 -20.41 -4.38 -3.96
CA PRO A 349 -21.85 -4.20 -4.13
C PRO A 349 -22.17 -2.95 -4.98
N LYS A 350 -23.28 -3.02 -5.71
CA LYS A 350 -23.69 -1.96 -6.65
C LYS A 350 -23.97 -0.60 -5.98
N ASP A 351 -24.30 -0.61 -4.73
CA ASP A 351 -24.59 0.57 -3.90
C ASP A 351 -23.39 1.06 -3.09
N ALA A 352 -22.21 0.47 -3.29
CA ALA A 352 -20.99 0.91 -2.62
C ALA A 352 -20.62 2.35 -2.99
N VAL A 353 -20.08 3.08 -2.00
CA VAL A 353 -19.57 4.44 -2.17
C VAL A 353 -18.06 4.41 -2.31
N MET A 354 -17.55 5.16 -3.27
CA MET A 354 -16.11 5.26 -3.54
C MET A 354 -15.56 6.61 -3.09
N PHE A 355 -14.44 6.60 -2.40
CA PHE A 355 -13.66 7.78 -2.07
C PHE A 355 -12.33 7.72 -2.80
N LEU A 356 -11.93 8.81 -3.45
CA LEU A 356 -10.62 8.96 -4.05
C LEU A 356 -9.84 9.98 -3.24
N ASP A 357 -9.00 9.50 -2.32
CA ASP A 357 -8.18 10.39 -1.48
C ASP A 357 -6.96 10.89 -2.24
N GLU A 358 -6.61 12.15 -2.02
CA GLU A 358 -5.64 12.90 -2.82
C GLU A 358 -5.92 12.74 -4.34
N SER A 359 -7.19 12.90 -4.72
CA SER A 359 -7.74 12.58 -6.06
C SER A 359 -6.98 13.27 -7.19
N HIS A 360 -6.47 14.49 -6.98
CA HIS A 360 -5.67 15.23 -7.96
C HIS A 360 -4.37 14.50 -8.39
N VAL A 361 -3.86 13.57 -7.59
CA VAL A 361 -2.73 12.69 -7.92
C VAL A 361 -3.24 11.35 -8.43
N LEU A 362 -4.23 10.78 -7.73
CA LEU A 362 -4.72 9.43 -7.96
C LEU A 362 -5.33 9.27 -9.36
N ILE A 363 -6.10 10.25 -9.85
CA ILE A 363 -6.70 10.24 -11.18
C ILE A 363 -5.63 10.14 -12.26
N GLY A 364 -4.55 10.93 -12.14
CA GLY A 364 -3.41 10.84 -13.06
C GLY A 364 -2.70 9.48 -13.03
N GLN A 365 -2.57 8.88 -11.83
CA GLN A 365 -1.99 7.54 -11.69
C GLN A 365 -2.86 6.47 -12.35
N LEU A 366 -4.18 6.49 -12.12
CA LEU A 366 -5.13 5.56 -12.72
C LEU A 366 -5.04 5.58 -14.26
N GLY A 367 -4.92 6.77 -14.84
CA GLY A 367 -4.75 6.92 -16.30
C GLY A 367 -3.40 6.41 -16.84
N ALA A 368 -2.33 6.54 -16.07
CA ALA A 368 -0.98 6.18 -16.52
C ALA A 368 -0.68 4.67 -16.46
N MET A 369 -1.36 3.90 -15.59
CA MET A 369 -1.04 2.49 -15.33
C MET A 369 -1.16 1.61 -16.57
N TYR A 370 -2.21 1.78 -17.38
CA TYR A 370 -2.44 0.98 -18.57
C TYR A 370 -1.33 1.11 -19.62
N ASN A 371 -0.90 2.34 -19.91
CA ASN A 371 0.08 2.60 -20.96
C ASN A 371 1.45 1.98 -20.66
N GLY A 372 1.89 2.06 -19.41
CA GLY A 372 3.14 1.45 -18.96
C GLY A 372 3.14 -0.07 -19.08
N ASP A 373 2.07 -0.73 -18.63
CA ASP A 373 1.92 -2.20 -18.72
C ASP A 373 1.82 -2.65 -20.18
N ARG A 374 1.05 -1.95 -21.01
CA ARG A 374 0.86 -2.28 -22.42
C ARG A 374 2.18 -2.24 -23.21
N SER A 375 2.98 -1.19 -23.05
CA SER A 375 4.25 -1.04 -23.75
C SER A 375 5.20 -2.20 -23.46
N ARG A 376 5.37 -2.55 -22.19
CA ARG A 376 6.20 -3.67 -21.74
C ARG A 376 5.75 -5.02 -22.31
N LYS A 377 4.45 -5.32 -22.19
CA LYS A 377 3.88 -6.60 -22.64
C LYS A 377 3.85 -6.75 -24.16
N SER A 378 3.66 -5.67 -24.91
CA SER A 378 3.74 -5.70 -26.38
C SER A 378 5.09 -6.22 -26.84
N THR A 379 6.19 -5.77 -26.22
CA THR A 379 7.53 -6.29 -26.52
C THR A 379 7.65 -7.79 -26.23
N LEU A 380 7.12 -8.29 -25.10
CA LEU A 380 7.14 -9.73 -24.80
C LEU A 380 6.36 -10.56 -25.83
N VAL A 381 5.23 -10.05 -26.32
CA VAL A 381 4.42 -10.72 -27.35
C VAL A 381 5.11 -10.69 -28.71
N ASP A 382 5.71 -9.57 -29.11
CA ASP A 382 6.36 -9.39 -30.41
C ASP A 382 7.62 -10.28 -30.56
N TYR A 383 8.28 -10.60 -29.45
CA TYR A 383 9.48 -11.43 -29.40
C TYR A 383 9.21 -12.87 -28.91
N GLY A 384 7.95 -13.32 -28.90
CA GLY A 384 7.59 -14.73 -28.65
C GLY A 384 7.73 -15.21 -27.21
N PHE A 385 7.78 -14.33 -26.22
CA PHE A 385 7.78 -14.72 -24.80
C PHE A 385 6.38 -15.00 -24.27
N ARG A 386 5.35 -14.35 -24.84
CA ARG A 386 3.95 -14.48 -24.44
C ARG A 386 3.02 -14.51 -25.64
N LEU A 387 1.85 -15.15 -25.46
CA LEU A 387 0.76 -15.09 -26.42
C LEU A 387 0.14 -13.68 -26.48
N PRO A 388 -0.51 -13.28 -27.57
CA PRO A 388 -1.23 -12.02 -27.68
C PRO A 388 -2.27 -11.81 -26.55
N SER A 389 -2.92 -12.88 -26.08
CA SER A 389 -3.88 -12.84 -24.99
C SER A 389 -3.28 -12.33 -23.66
N ALA A 390 -1.97 -12.42 -23.47
CA ALA A 390 -1.30 -11.85 -22.30
C ALA A 390 -1.45 -10.33 -22.18
N LEU A 391 -1.76 -9.64 -23.31
CA LEU A 391 -2.07 -8.22 -23.32
C LEU A 391 -3.38 -7.86 -22.61
N ASP A 392 -4.27 -8.83 -22.42
CA ASP A 392 -5.55 -8.64 -21.74
C ASP A 392 -5.45 -8.85 -20.20
N ASN A 393 -4.35 -9.42 -19.72
CA ASN A 393 -3.96 -9.33 -18.32
C ASN A 393 -3.34 -7.97 -18.05
N ARG A 394 -4.14 -6.99 -17.76
CA ARG A 394 -3.76 -5.57 -17.66
C ARG A 394 -4.55 -4.83 -16.59
N PRO A 395 -4.09 -3.66 -16.14
CA PRO A 395 -4.95 -2.79 -15.35
C PRO A 395 -6.11 -2.27 -16.21
N LEU A 396 -7.16 -1.80 -15.56
CA LEU A 396 -8.23 -1.08 -16.24
C LEU A 396 -7.67 0.14 -16.95
N LYS A 397 -8.24 0.46 -18.13
CA LYS A 397 -8.10 1.79 -18.70
C LYS A 397 -8.88 2.79 -17.85
N PHE A 398 -8.53 4.06 -17.93
CA PHE A 398 -9.21 5.08 -17.14
C PHE A 398 -10.73 5.12 -17.40
N GLU A 399 -11.14 5.04 -18.67
CA GLU A 399 -12.54 5.04 -19.08
C GLU A 399 -13.29 3.80 -18.54
N GLU A 400 -12.62 2.65 -18.45
CA GLU A 400 -13.20 1.44 -17.89
C GLU A 400 -13.34 1.55 -16.37
N PHE A 401 -12.39 2.20 -15.70
CA PHE A 401 -12.50 2.51 -14.27
C PHE A 401 -13.62 3.53 -14.02
N GLU A 402 -13.70 4.57 -14.84
CA GLU A 402 -14.74 5.59 -14.76
C GLU A 402 -16.16 5.00 -14.86
N GLN A 403 -16.37 4.02 -15.74
CA GLN A 403 -17.64 3.29 -15.82
C GLN A 403 -18.03 2.52 -14.54
N ARG A 404 -17.06 2.22 -13.69
CA ARG A 404 -17.26 1.57 -12.40
C ARG A 404 -17.46 2.57 -11.25
N MET A 405 -17.20 3.84 -11.50
CA MET A 405 -17.47 4.94 -10.58
C MET A 405 -18.97 5.24 -10.56
N ARG A 406 -19.69 4.72 -9.57
CA ARG A 406 -21.15 4.92 -9.47
C ARG A 406 -21.53 6.12 -8.65
N GLN A 407 -20.98 6.23 -7.45
CA GLN A 407 -21.07 7.40 -6.58
C GLN A 407 -19.69 7.60 -5.95
N VAL A 408 -19.08 8.72 -6.25
CA VAL A 408 -17.68 9.01 -5.89
C VAL A 408 -17.58 10.34 -5.17
N ILE A 409 -16.83 10.33 -4.08
CA ILE A 409 -16.41 11.54 -3.38
C ILE A 409 -14.91 11.70 -3.61
N PHE A 410 -14.53 12.71 -4.38
CA PHE A 410 -13.15 13.14 -4.52
C PHE A 410 -12.72 13.87 -3.25
N VAL A 411 -11.59 13.50 -2.67
CA VAL A 411 -11.08 14.11 -1.45
C VAL A 411 -9.71 14.74 -1.76
N SER A 412 -9.61 16.05 -1.65
CA SER A 412 -8.36 16.76 -1.95
C SER A 412 -8.30 18.12 -1.26
N ALA A 413 -7.10 18.56 -0.90
CA ALA A 413 -6.84 19.95 -0.50
C ALA A 413 -6.67 20.88 -1.71
N THR A 414 -6.41 20.31 -2.89
CA THR A 414 -6.10 21.01 -4.15
C THR A 414 -6.72 20.28 -5.34
N PRO A 415 -8.06 20.25 -5.49
CA PRO A 415 -8.72 19.55 -6.59
C PRO A 415 -8.19 19.97 -7.96
N ALA A 416 -8.07 19.01 -8.87
CA ALA A 416 -7.59 19.21 -10.24
C ALA A 416 -8.74 19.53 -11.21
N ASP A 417 -8.40 19.60 -12.50
CA ASP A 417 -9.38 19.96 -13.52
C ASP A 417 -10.45 18.90 -13.73
N TYR A 418 -10.08 17.61 -13.53
CA TYR A 418 -11.05 16.53 -13.62
C TYR A 418 -12.15 16.67 -12.57
N GLU A 419 -11.78 16.85 -11.29
CA GLU A 419 -12.75 17.04 -10.21
C GLU A 419 -13.60 18.28 -10.41
N LYS A 420 -12.98 19.39 -10.85
CA LYS A 420 -13.69 20.66 -11.11
C LYS A 420 -14.72 20.56 -12.22
N THR A 421 -14.45 19.75 -13.25
CA THR A 421 -15.35 19.60 -14.42
C THR A 421 -16.45 18.56 -14.22
N HIS A 422 -16.23 17.57 -13.34
CA HIS A 422 -17.16 16.44 -13.20
C HIS A 422 -17.98 16.50 -11.90
N ALA A 423 -17.50 17.17 -10.85
CA ALA A 423 -18.22 17.24 -9.58
C ALA A 423 -19.51 18.06 -9.70
N GLY A 424 -20.64 17.48 -9.33
CA GLY A 424 -21.93 18.17 -9.24
C GLY A 424 -21.97 19.16 -8.08
N GLN A 425 -21.21 18.89 -7.00
CA GLN A 425 -21.00 19.85 -5.91
C GLN A 425 -19.57 19.79 -5.36
N VAL A 426 -19.13 20.92 -4.81
CA VAL A 426 -17.88 21.06 -4.07
C VAL A 426 -18.20 21.46 -2.65
N VAL A 427 -17.83 20.62 -1.70
CA VAL A 427 -18.03 20.84 -0.26
C VAL A 427 -16.70 21.28 0.35
N GLU A 428 -16.65 22.45 0.96
CA GLU A 428 -15.44 22.99 1.60
C GLU A 428 -15.33 22.54 3.06
N GLN A 429 -14.14 22.10 3.44
CA GLN A 429 -13.74 21.83 4.82
C GLN A 429 -12.41 22.52 5.10
N VAL A 430 -12.45 23.82 5.30
CA VAL A 430 -11.28 24.69 5.47
C VAL A 430 -10.97 24.94 6.95
N VAL A 431 -12.01 25.03 7.78
CA VAL A 431 -11.86 25.31 9.21
C VAL A 431 -11.44 24.07 9.98
N ARG A 432 -10.28 24.16 10.63
CA ARG A 432 -9.76 23.09 11.50
C ARG A 432 -10.37 23.18 12.90
N PRO A 433 -10.86 22.09 13.47
CA PRO A 433 -11.37 22.06 14.85
C PRO A 433 -10.34 22.49 15.90
N THR A 434 -9.05 22.29 15.62
CA THR A 434 -7.94 22.69 16.50
C THR A 434 -7.67 24.19 16.54
N GLY A 435 -8.28 24.95 15.65
CA GLY A 435 -8.03 26.39 15.50
C GLY A 435 -6.71 26.75 14.78
N LEU A 436 -5.92 25.74 14.37
CA LEU A 436 -4.65 25.99 13.68
C LEU A 436 -4.86 26.69 12.34
N VAL A 437 -4.09 27.75 12.13
CA VAL A 437 -4.15 28.60 10.95
C VAL A 437 -3.13 28.13 9.91
N ASP A 438 -3.42 28.31 8.62
CA ASP A 438 -2.43 28.03 7.56
C ASP A 438 -1.16 28.89 7.77
N PRO A 439 0.02 28.40 7.31
CA PRO A 439 1.29 29.12 7.51
C PRO A 439 1.27 30.52 6.91
N GLU A 440 1.97 31.44 7.55
CA GLU A 440 2.30 32.74 6.95
C GLU A 440 3.28 32.50 5.79
N VAL A 441 3.01 33.14 4.64
CA VAL A 441 3.82 33.00 3.44
C VAL A 441 4.62 34.26 3.19
N GLU A 442 5.95 34.14 3.14
CA GLU A 442 6.87 35.22 2.87
C GLU A 442 7.64 34.94 1.56
N VAL A 443 7.84 35.98 0.74
CA VAL A 443 8.66 35.90 -0.48
C VAL A 443 9.96 36.64 -0.23
N ARG A 444 11.10 35.97 -0.46
CA ARG A 444 12.43 36.53 -0.28
C ARG A 444 13.28 36.36 -1.56
N PRO A 445 14.30 37.21 -1.79
CA PRO A 445 15.15 37.09 -2.98
C PRO A 445 15.84 35.75 -3.12
N ALA A 446 15.86 35.18 -4.34
CA ALA A 446 16.52 33.91 -4.62
C ALA A 446 18.06 34.03 -4.61
N ALA A 447 18.62 35.19 -4.88
CA ALA A 447 20.05 35.41 -4.93
C ALA A 447 20.82 35.07 -3.63
N THR A 448 20.16 35.21 -2.48
CA THR A 448 20.72 34.93 -1.13
C THR A 448 20.05 33.75 -0.44
N GLN A 449 19.32 32.92 -1.16
CA GLN A 449 18.47 31.88 -0.59
C GLN A 449 19.19 30.87 0.32
N VAL A 450 20.45 30.51 -0.01
CA VAL A 450 21.21 29.50 0.74
C VAL A 450 21.64 30.05 2.10
N ASP A 451 22.17 31.28 2.13
CA ASP A 451 22.65 31.91 3.37
C ASP A 451 21.45 32.27 4.27
N ASP A 452 20.37 32.77 3.68
CA ASP A 452 19.16 33.13 4.41
C ASP A 452 18.47 31.91 5.02
N VAL A 453 18.35 30.80 4.26
CA VAL A 453 17.77 29.56 4.79
C VAL A 453 18.63 28.95 5.90
N LEU A 454 19.96 29.05 5.82
CA LEU A 454 20.85 28.60 6.90
C LEU A 454 20.60 29.37 8.20
N GLN A 455 20.41 30.69 8.11
CA GLN A 455 20.06 31.52 9.26
C GLN A 455 18.70 31.12 9.86
N GLU A 456 17.68 30.93 9.03
CA GLU A 456 16.37 30.49 9.45
C GLU A 456 16.38 29.10 10.11
N ILE A 457 17.20 28.18 9.59
CA ILE A 457 17.42 26.86 10.19
C ILE A 457 17.93 27.00 11.63
N ARG A 458 18.96 27.80 11.85
CA ARG A 458 19.55 28.01 13.20
C ARG A 458 18.52 28.49 14.18
N LEU A 459 17.66 29.45 13.78
CA LEU A 459 16.56 29.98 14.62
C LEU A 459 15.52 28.89 14.98
N ARG A 460 15.28 27.92 14.08
CA ARG A 460 14.33 26.82 14.34
C ARG A 460 14.95 25.73 15.21
N VAL A 461 16.19 25.40 14.95
CA VAL A 461 16.94 24.38 15.74
C VAL A 461 17.06 24.81 17.21
N GLU A 462 17.29 26.11 17.49
CA GLU A 462 17.29 26.65 18.86
C GLU A 462 15.96 26.45 19.61
N ARG A 463 14.86 26.27 18.88
CA ARG A 463 13.50 26.04 19.44
C ARG A 463 13.07 24.57 19.40
N ASP A 464 13.99 23.67 19.02
CA ASP A 464 13.71 22.25 18.80
C ASP A 464 12.61 22.00 17.74
N GLU A 465 12.55 22.84 16.71
CA GLU A 465 11.63 22.75 15.59
C GLU A 465 12.31 22.13 14.36
N ARG A 466 11.52 21.62 13.41
CA ARG A 466 12.04 20.96 12.20
C ARG A 466 11.78 21.80 10.97
N VAL A 467 12.65 21.61 9.96
CA VAL A 467 12.62 22.38 8.70
C VAL A 467 12.53 21.44 7.51
N LEU A 468 11.64 21.74 6.56
CA LEU A 468 11.59 21.10 5.26
C LEU A 468 12.09 22.06 4.17
N ILE A 469 12.97 21.58 3.29
CA ILE A 469 13.48 22.37 2.17
C ILE A 469 13.21 21.64 0.86
N THR A 470 12.60 22.33 -0.11
CA THR A 470 12.37 21.78 -1.44
C THR A 470 13.27 22.43 -2.49
N THR A 471 13.91 21.59 -3.31
CA THR A 471 14.77 21.98 -4.43
C THR A 471 14.17 21.52 -5.76
N LEU A 472 14.75 21.93 -6.89
CA LEU A 472 14.27 21.56 -8.22
C LEU A 472 14.91 20.30 -8.78
N THR A 473 16.16 20.00 -8.38
CA THR A 473 16.94 18.89 -8.92
C THR A 473 17.62 18.07 -7.84
N LYS A 474 17.91 16.81 -8.15
CA LYS A 474 18.66 15.88 -7.28
C LYS A 474 20.02 16.47 -6.91
N ARG A 475 20.75 16.94 -7.91
CA ARG A 475 22.08 17.56 -7.72
C ARG A 475 22.05 18.77 -6.76
N MET A 476 21.03 19.63 -6.91
CA MET A 476 20.87 20.78 -6.02
C MET A 476 20.57 20.35 -4.59
N ALA A 477 19.74 19.32 -4.41
CA ALA A 477 19.43 18.79 -3.08
C ALA A 477 20.66 18.19 -2.41
N GLU A 478 21.46 17.40 -3.14
CA GLU A 478 22.70 16.81 -2.65
C GLU A 478 23.70 17.91 -2.25
N GLN A 479 23.98 18.86 -3.13
CA GLN A 479 24.90 19.96 -2.86
C GLN A 479 24.46 20.83 -1.66
N LEU A 480 23.15 21.08 -1.52
CA LEU A 480 22.63 21.83 -0.38
C LEU A 480 22.77 21.02 0.92
N THR A 481 22.52 19.71 0.87
CA THR A 481 22.69 18.83 2.04
C THR A 481 24.14 18.84 2.51
N ASP A 482 25.10 18.68 1.60
CA ASP A 482 26.53 18.72 1.92
C ASP A 482 26.92 20.08 2.52
N TYR A 483 26.50 21.19 1.90
CA TYR A 483 26.76 22.53 2.40
C TYR A 483 26.20 22.76 3.82
N LEU A 484 24.95 22.31 4.09
CA LEU A 484 24.35 22.45 5.40
C LEU A 484 25.06 21.57 6.45
N ALA A 485 25.46 20.36 6.08
CA ALA A 485 26.23 19.47 6.94
C ALA A 485 27.61 20.06 7.29
N ASP A 486 28.34 20.62 6.32
CA ASP A 486 29.61 21.32 6.51
C ASP A 486 29.48 22.54 7.43
N ASN A 487 28.29 23.15 7.50
CA ASN A 487 27.96 24.26 8.41
C ASN A 487 27.37 23.79 9.76
N GLY A 488 27.49 22.50 10.10
CA GLY A 488 27.11 21.92 11.39
C GLY A 488 25.61 21.70 11.58
N VAL A 489 24.82 21.69 10.50
CA VAL A 489 23.38 21.38 10.54
C VAL A 489 23.18 19.88 10.47
N ARG A 490 22.36 19.32 11.34
CA ARG A 490 21.91 17.90 11.26
C ARG A 490 20.86 17.80 10.17
N VAL A 491 21.27 17.38 8.98
CA VAL A 491 20.45 17.37 7.76
C VAL A 491 20.45 15.98 7.11
N ARG A 492 19.32 15.60 6.52
CA ARG A 492 19.20 14.43 5.63
C ARG A 492 18.57 14.83 4.30
N TYR A 493 18.88 14.05 3.29
CA TYR A 493 18.33 14.17 1.95
C TYR A 493 17.36 13.03 1.66
N LEU A 494 16.20 13.35 1.09
CA LEU A 494 15.18 12.39 0.66
C LEU A 494 15.09 12.36 -0.88
N HIS A 495 15.52 11.27 -1.51
CA HIS A 495 15.47 11.08 -2.96
C HIS A 495 14.49 9.97 -3.41
N SER A 496 14.27 9.90 -4.74
CA SER A 496 13.29 8.97 -5.32
C SER A 496 13.66 7.49 -5.21
N ASP A 497 14.95 7.20 -5.02
CA ASP A 497 15.50 5.84 -5.06
C ASP A 497 15.52 5.17 -3.68
N ILE A 498 15.17 5.92 -2.63
CA ILE A 498 15.01 5.42 -1.26
C ILE A 498 13.75 4.56 -1.20
N ASP A 499 13.88 3.36 -0.65
CA ASP A 499 12.76 2.45 -0.51
C ASP A 499 11.70 2.96 0.51
N THR A 500 10.54 2.30 0.53
CA THR A 500 9.42 2.77 1.36
C THR A 500 9.71 2.62 2.86
N VAL A 501 10.48 1.62 3.27
CA VAL A 501 10.79 1.35 4.68
C VAL A 501 11.79 2.40 5.18
N GLU A 502 12.91 2.57 4.49
CA GLU A 502 13.93 3.57 4.82
C GLU A 502 13.33 4.99 4.86
N ARG A 503 12.40 5.29 3.97
CA ARG A 503 11.70 6.56 3.94
C ARG A 503 10.86 6.80 5.20
N VAL A 504 10.14 5.78 5.69
CA VAL A 504 9.38 5.86 6.95
C VAL A 504 10.31 6.07 8.14
N GLU A 505 11.49 5.42 8.14
CA GLU A 505 12.52 5.61 9.16
C GLU A 505 13.07 7.03 9.16
N ILE A 506 13.40 7.60 7.98
CA ILE A 506 13.88 8.99 7.87
C ILE A 506 12.86 9.97 8.44
N LEU A 507 11.57 9.77 8.16
CA LEU A 507 10.51 10.63 8.68
C LEU A 507 10.32 10.47 10.19
N ARG A 508 10.43 9.26 10.70
CA ARG A 508 10.41 8.98 12.13
C ARG A 508 11.59 9.67 12.84
N ASP A 509 12.79 9.53 12.29
CA ASP A 509 14.00 10.15 12.82
C ASP A 509 13.91 11.68 12.84
N LEU A 510 13.33 12.30 11.81
CA LEU A 510 13.04 13.73 11.78
C LEU A 510 12.11 14.13 12.94
N ARG A 511 11.04 13.38 13.16
CA ARG A 511 10.09 13.63 14.26
C ARG A 511 10.72 13.43 15.64
N LEU A 512 11.58 12.44 15.79
CA LEU A 512 12.30 12.15 17.05
C LEU A 512 13.45 13.14 17.30
N GLY A 513 13.81 13.99 16.31
CA GLY A 513 14.89 14.96 16.47
C GLY A 513 16.29 14.38 16.30
N SER A 514 16.42 13.22 15.70
CA SER A 514 17.71 12.65 15.32
C SER A 514 18.46 13.57 14.34
N PHE A 515 17.70 14.32 13.53
CA PHE A 515 18.19 15.41 12.68
C PHE A 515 17.11 16.51 12.57
N ASP A 516 17.47 17.70 12.07
CA ASP A 516 16.61 18.88 12.14
C ASP A 516 16.04 19.31 10.79
N VAL A 517 16.74 19.00 9.71
CA VAL A 517 16.43 19.48 8.36
C VAL A 517 16.29 18.32 7.39
N LEU A 518 15.18 18.29 6.67
CA LEU A 518 14.97 17.36 5.57
C LEU A 518 14.96 18.14 4.24
N VAL A 519 15.88 17.78 3.35
CA VAL A 519 15.97 18.33 1.99
C VAL A 519 15.41 17.31 1.01
N GLY A 520 14.63 17.77 0.03
CA GLY A 520 14.13 16.89 -1.02
C GLY A 520 13.63 17.65 -2.25
N ILE A 521 13.39 16.91 -3.36
CA ILE A 521 12.87 17.48 -4.60
C ILE A 521 11.36 17.60 -4.52
N ASN A 522 10.70 16.52 -4.12
CA ASN A 522 9.25 16.41 -4.07
C ASN A 522 8.83 15.75 -2.76
N LEU A 523 8.81 16.55 -1.70
CA LEU A 523 8.37 16.13 -0.37
C LEU A 523 6.84 15.99 -0.26
N LEU A 524 6.11 16.20 -1.38
CA LEU A 524 4.64 16.21 -1.40
C LEU A 524 4.02 14.81 -1.47
N ARG A 525 4.71 13.85 -2.07
CA ARG A 525 4.11 12.57 -2.50
C ARG A 525 3.64 11.67 -1.36
N GLU A 526 3.90 12.02 -0.08
CA GLU A 526 3.91 10.99 0.94
C GLU A 526 2.98 11.22 2.13
N GLY A 527 2.03 12.14 2.00
CA GLY A 527 1.06 12.36 3.08
C GLY A 527 1.73 12.73 4.43
N LEU A 528 2.87 13.42 4.38
CA LEU A 528 3.66 13.77 5.55
C LEU A 528 2.85 14.56 6.56
N ASP A 529 2.67 13.97 7.72
CA ASP A 529 2.02 14.57 8.87
C ASP A 529 3.03 14.77 9.99
N ILE A 530 3.76 15.89 9.94
CA ILE A 530 4.87 16.19 10.84
C ILE A 530 4.54 17.50 11.60
N PRO A 531 3.88 17.42 12.77
CA PRO A 531 3.54 18.62 13.57
C PRO A 531 4.76 19.41 14.03
N GLU A 532 5.93 18.78 14.08
CA GLU A 532 7.18 19.38 14.53
C GLU A 532 7.78 20.38 13.50
N VAL A 533 7.30 20.33 12.23
CA VAL A 533 7.76 21.22 11.17
C VAL A 533 7.16 22.60 11.31
N SER A 534 7.98 23.60 11.64
CA SER A 534 7.60 25.00 11.73
C SER A 534 7.98 25.84 10.52
N LEU A 535 8.95 25.37 9.71
CA LEU A 535 9.39 26.07 8.51
C LEU A 535 9.39 25.17 7.29
N VAL A 536 8.80 25.69 6.22
CA VAL A 536 8.94 25.14 4.88
C VAL A 536 9.64 26.18 4.00
N ALA A 537 10.81 25.82 3.44
CA ALA A 537 11.57 26.68 2.54
C ALA A 537 11.48 26.12 1.10
N ILE A 538 11.04 26.93 0.17
CA ILE A 538 10.89 26.57 -1.24
C ILE A 538 11.91 27.38 -2.04
N LEU A 539 13.00 26.72 -2.43
CA LEU A 539 14.07 27.37 -3.23
C LEU A 539 13.65 27.49 -4.69
N ASP A 540 14.10 28.57 -5.35
CA ASP A 540 13.77 28.84 -6.76
C ASP A 540 12.25 28.71 -7.04
N ALA A 541 11.45 29.35 -6.24
CA ALA A 541 9.98 29.24 -6.31
C ALA A 541 9.42 29.86 -7.60
N ASP A 542 10.15 30.76 -8.25
CA ASP A 542 9.78 31.43 -9.52
C ASP A 542 10.16 30.63 -10.79
N LYS A 543 10.79 29.47 -10.65
CA LYS A 543 11.08 28.61 -11.78
C LYS A 543 9.86 27.74 -12.10
N GLU A 544 8.99 28.26 -12.97
CA GLU A 544 7.75 27.60 -13.32
C GLU A 544 7.96 26.17 -13.84
N GLY A 545 7.06 25.27 -13.44
CA GLY A 545 7.08 23.86 -13.79
C GLY A 545 6.20 23.05 -12.86
N PHE A 546 6.15 21.73 -13.06
CA PHE A 546 5.30 20.83 -12.27
C PHE A 546 5.53 20.97 -10.75
N LEU A 547 6.80 21.09 -10.31
CA LEU A 547 7.16 21.22 -8.90
C LEU A 547 6.89 22.61 -8.28
N ARG A 548 6.57 23.59 -9.10
CA ARG A 548 6.28 24.99 -8.71
C ARG A 548 4.92 25.44 -9.22
N SER A 549 4.06 24.49 -9.59
CA SER A 549 2.66 24.77 -9.90
C SER A 549 1.92 25.26 -8.65
N GLU A 550 0.83 25.98 -8.83
CA GLU A 550 -0.07 26.42 -7.76
C GLU A 550 -0.36 25.31 -6.75
N ARG A 551 -0.75 24.12 -7.23
CA ARG A 551 -1.08 22.94 -6.41
C ARG A 551 0.11 22.47 -5.59
N SER A 552 1.28 22.34 -6.24
CA SER A 552 2.52 21.91 -5.56
C SER A 552 2.93 22.90 -4.47
N LEU A 553 2.80 24.21 -4.73
CA LEU A 553 3.10 25.25 -3.76
C LEU A 553 2.14 25.20 -2.56
N ILE A 554 0.83 25.14 -2.78
CA ILE A 554 -0.18 25.05 -1.70
C ILE A 554 0.08 23.81 -0.82
N GLN A 555 0.36 22.66 -1.43
CA GLN A 555 0.61 21.44 -0.67
C GLN A 555 1.92 21.49 0.13
N THR A 556 2.95 22.08 -0.43
CA THR A 556 4.24 22.26 0.25
C THR A 556 4.11 23.21 1.42
N ILE A 557 3.50 24.36 1.20
CA ILE A 557 3.17 25.36 2.25
C ILE A 557 2.36 24.70 3.37
N GLY A 558 1.35 23.89 3.02
CA GLY A 558 0.49 23.20 3.96
C GLY A 558 1.20 22.19 4.89
N ARG A 559 2.46 21.82 4.61
CA ARG A 559 3.23 20.94 5.52
C ARG A 559 3.57 21.61 6.86
N ALA A 560 3.65 22.94 6.92
CA ALA A 560 3.81 23.68 8.18
C ALA A 560 2.49 24.06 8.84
N ALA A 561 1.34 23.72 8.28
CA ALA A 561 0.02 24.11 8.80
C ALA A 561 -0.39 23.46 10.13
N ARG A 562 0.37 22.49 10.63
CA ARG A 562 0.12 21.80 11.90
C ARG A 562 0.94 22.34 13.06
N ASN A 563 1.85 23.27 12.79
CA ASN A 563 2.66 23.93 13.79
C ASN A 563 2.06 25.31 14.11
N LEU A 564 2.01 25.69 15.41
CA LEU A 564 1.53 27.00 15.84
C LEU A 564 2.36 28.16 15.28
N GLN A 565 3.65 27.93 15.04
CA GLN A 565 4.62 28.88 14.49
C GLN A 565 4.88 28.61 13.00
N GLY A 566 3.94 27.93 12.32
CA GLY A 566 4.09 27.51 10.93
C GLY A 566 4.35 28.68 9.98
N ARG A 567 5.45 28.63 9.24
CA ARG A 567 5.85 29.62 8.24
C ARG A 567 6.32 28.96 6.95
N ALA A 568 6.05 29.59 5.82
CA ALA A 568 6.59 29.19 4.52
C ALA A 568 7.37 30.36 3.91
N ILE A 569 8.59 30.09 3.43
CA ILE A 569 9.41 31.06 2.72
C ILE A 569 9.59 30.60 1.28
N LEU A 570 9.18 31.44 0.35
CA LEU A 570 9.35 31.24 -1.08
C LEU A 570 10.51 32.12 -1.57
N TYR A 571 11.62 31.49 -1.97
CA TYR A 571 12.75 32.22 -2.52
C TYR A 571 12.53 32.43 -4.02
N ALA A 572 12.37 33.68 -4.41
CA ALA A 572 12.02 34.06 -5.78
C ALA A 572 12.45 35.50 -6.07
N ASP A 573 12.91 35.75 -7.28
CA ASP A 573 13.23 37.12 -7.75
C ASP A 573 12.02 37.80 -8.37
N ARG A 574 10.98 37.04 -8.73
CA ARG A 574 9.70 37.52 -9.25
C ARG A 574 8.54 36.65 -8.75
N ILE A 575 7.39 37.25 -8.56
CA ILE A 575 6.17 36.50 -8.22
C ILE A 575 5.51 36.05 -9.51
N THR A 576 5.45 34.72 -9.72
CA THR A 576 4.79 34.09 -10.86
C THR A 576 3.26 33.99 -10.61
N ASP A 577 2.47 33.69 -11.66
CA ASP A 577 1.03 33.50 -11.50
C ASP A 577 0.69 32.30 -10.61
N SER A 578 1.48 31.22 -10.68
CA SER A 578 1.33 30.06 -9.81
C SER A 578 1.60 30.42 -8.34
N MET A 579 2.63 31.21 -8.07
CA MET A 579 2.93 31.72 -6.73
C MET A 579 1.81 32.62 -6.22
N ARG A 580 1.34 33.55 -7.03
CA ARG A 580 0.27 34.48 -6.67
C ARG A 580 -0.99 33.74 -6.24
N ARG A 581 -1.45 32.78 -7.07
CA ARG A 581 -2.65 31.98 -6.74
C ARG A 581 -2.46 31.14 -5.48
N ALA A 582 -1.26 30.58 -5.27
CA ALA A 582 -0.97 29.81 -4.06
C ALA A 582 -0.96 30.68 -2.80
N ILE A 583 -0.38 31.88 -2.86
CA ILE A 583 -0.37 32.85 -1.77
C ILE A 583 -1.79 33.33 -1.45
N ASP A 584 -2.54 33.74 -2.47
CA ASP A 584 -3.92 34.24 -2.32
C ASP A 584 -4.83 33.17 -1.70
N GLU A 585 -4.73 31.91 -2.14
CA GLU A 585 -5.53 30.83 -1.57
C GLU A 585 -5.12 30.51 -0.13
N THR A 586 -3.83 30.50 0.18
CA THR A 586 -3.36 30.30 1.56
C THR A 586 -3.86 31.41 2.47
N GLU A 587 -3.81 32.66 2.03
CA GLU A 587 -4.31 33.82 2.80
C GLU A 587 -5.84 33.75 2.96
N ARG A 588 -6.59 33.37 1.93
CA ARG A 588 -8.04 33.15 2.04
C ARG A 588 -8.38 32.16 3.15
N ARG A 589 -7.64 31.06 3.20
CA ARG A 589 -7.81 30.02 4.24
C ARG A 589 -7.46 30.54 5.63
N ARG A 590 -6.38 31.32 5.76
CA ARG A 590 -5.98 31.97 7.01
C ARG A 590 -7.06 32.89 7.55
N VAL A 591 -7.59 33.78 6.71
CA VAL A 591 -8.65 34.72 7.06
C VAL A 591 -9.90 33.98 7.52
N LYS A 592 -10.36 32.94 6.80
CA LYS A 592 -11.53 32.12 7.17
C LYS A 592 -11.33 31.45 8.53
N GLN A 593 -10.18 30.84 8.77
CA GLN A 593 -9.86 30.20 10.05
C GLN A 593 -9.78 31.19 11.19
N THR A 594 -9.12 32.33 11.00
CA THR A 594 -8.96 33.38 12.03
C THR A 594 -10.30 33.97 12.41
N ALA A 595 -11.16 34.25 11.43
CA ALA A 595 -12.51 34.77 11.69
C ALA A 595 -13.35 33.74 12.47
N HIS A 596 -13.27 32.46 12.13
CA HIS A 596 -13.95 31.40 12.88
C HIS A 596 -13.43 31.31 14.33
N ASN A 597 -12.12 31.33 14.51
CA ASN A 597 -11.52 31.28 15.85
C ASN A 597 -11.99 32.44 16.72
N ALA A 598 -12.02 33.64 16.16
CA ALA A 598 -12.50 34.85 16.85
C ALA A 598 -13.99 34.72 17.22
N ALA A 599 -14.83 34.27 16.28
CA ALA A 599 -16.27 34.11 16.50
C ALA A 599 -16.61 33.08 17.56
N GLN A 600 -15.83 32.00 17.65
CA GLN A 600 -16.06 30.86 18.57
C GLN A 600 -15.19 30.93 19.83
N GLY A 601 -14.34 31.94 19.99
CA GLY A 601 -13.41 32.05 21.12
C GLY A 601 -12.38 30.92 21.18
N ILE A 602 -12.00 30.34 20.01
CA ILE A 602 -11.05 29.21 19.93
C ILE A 602 -9.62 29.75 19.97
N THR A 603 -8.84 29.24 20.89
CA THR A 603 -7.38 29.44 20.91
C THR A 603 -6.72 28.28 20.18
N PRO A 604 -5.88 28.52 19.15
CA PRO A 604 -5.16 27.46 18.45
C PRO A 604 -4.35 26.58 19.39
N ARG A 605 -4.42 25.27 19.20
CA ARG A 605 -3.71 24.29 20.03
C ARG A 605 -2.81 23.41 19.17
N ALA A 606 -1.58 23.18 19.65
CA ALA A 606 -0.65 22.25 19.00
C ALA A 606 -1.22 20.84 18.99
N ILE A 607 -1.00 20.13 17.90
CA ILE A 607 -1.34 18.72 17.77
C ILE A 607 -0.16 17.91 18.29
N VAL A 608 -0.38 17.15 19.36
CA VAL A 608 0.59 16.16 19.84
C VAL A 608 0.17 14.80 19.30
N LYS A 609 0.88 14.31 18.28
CA LYS A 609 0.69 12.95 17.76
C LYS A 609 1.79 12.06 18.33
N LYS A 610 1.43 10.97 19.00
CA LYS A 610 2.42 9.93 19.38
C LYS A 610 3.12 9.46 18.09
N VAL A 611 4.45 9.35 18.13
CA VAL A 611 5.22 8.70 17.08
C VAL A 611 4.92 7.22 17.19
N ARG A 612 3.91 6.74 16.44
CA ARG A 612 3.62 5.31 16.32
C ARG A 612 4.37 4.80 15.11
N ASP A 613 4.91 3.61 15.21
CA ASP A 613 5.44 2.93 14.04
C ASP A 613 4.27 2.68 13.07
N LEU A 614 4.28 3.36 11.93
CA LEU A 614 3.31 3.16 10.85
C LEU A 614 3.33 1.69 10.36
N ILE A 615 4.41 0.98 10.65
CA ILE A 615 4.65 -0.41 10.33
C ILE A 615 3.87 -1.35 11.27
N ASP A 616 3.76 -1.02 12.56
CA ASP A 616 3.11 -1.90 13.56
C ASP A 616 1.61 -2.11 13.36
N GLY A 617 0.93 -1.21 12.64
CA GLY A 617 -0.49 -1.35 12.31
C GLY A 617 -0.76 -2.33 11.16
N VAL A 618 0.22 -2.57 10.30
CA VAL A 618 0.10 -3.40 9.09
C VAL A 618 0.93 -4.69 9.19
N TYR A 619 2.03 -4.65 9.96
CA TYR A 619 2.94 -5.77 10.18
C TYR A 619 2.85 -6.19 11.65
N SER A 620 1.95 -7.12 12.00
CA SER A 620 1.77 -7.56 13.38
C SER A 620 2.87 -8.49 13.89
N GLU A 621 3.29 -8.30 15.15
CA GLU A 621 3.90 -9.22 16.15
C GLU A 621 5.10 -10.11 15.80
N LYS A 622 5.43 -10.39 14.55
CA LYS A 622 6.72 -11.02 14.20
C LYS A 622 7.87 -10.01 14.11
N SER A 623 7.57 -8.72 14.10
CA SER A 623 8.55 -7.64 13.92
C SER A 623 9.47 -7.41 15.13
N GLY A 624 9.11 -7.84 16.34
CA GLY A 624 10.01 -7.72 17.50
C GLY A 624 11.35 -8.42 17.29
N LYS A 625 11.34 -9.62 16.70
CA LYS A 625 12.56 -10.35 16.37
C LYS A 625 13.26 -9.87 15.10
N GLU A 626 12.51 -9.26 14.19
CA GLU A 626 13.03 -8.70 12.95
C GLU A 626 13.51 -7.28 13.15
N ALA A 627 12.86 -6.48 14.01
CA ALA A 627 13.34 -5.19 14.49
C ALA A 627 14.63 -5.34 15.31
N GLU A 628 14.72 -6.35 16.20
CA GLU A 628 15.99 -6.69 16.89
C GLU A 628 17.08 -7.13 15.89
N ARG A 629 16.73 -7.83 14.80
CA ARG A 629 17.68 -8.17 13.74
C ARG A 629 18.11 -6.97 12.92
N ILE A 630 17.19 -6.05 12.59
CA ILE A 630 17.47 -4.81 11.87
C ILE A 630 18.29 -3.87 12.74
N GLU A 631 17.98 -3.76 14.03
CA GLU A 631 18.75 -2.99 15.01
C GLU A 631 20.15 -3.58 15.24
N GLN A 632 20.28 -4.91 15.31
CA GLN A 632 21.57 -5.60 15.34
C GLN A 632 22.34 -5.45 14.02
N ALA A 633 21.67 -5.46 12.88
CA ALA A 633 22.29 -5.21 11.57
C ALA A 633 22.73 -3.74 11.42
N ALA A 634 21.93 -2.78 11.89
CA ALA A 634 22.29 -1.35 11.91
C ALA A 634 23.46 -1.07 12.87
N LEU A 635 23.47 -1.70 14.05
CA LEU A 635 24.60 -1.65 14.99
C LEU A 635 25.85 -2.33 14.42
N GLN A 636 25.70 -3.38 13.62
CA GLN A 636 26.82 -3.99 12.92
C GLN A 636 27.34 -3.11 11.77
N ARG A 637 26.44 -2.45 10.99
CA ARG A 637 26.81 -1.48 9.96
C ARG A 637 27.58 -0.30 10.54
N ALA A 638 27.09 0.31 11.61
CA ALA A 638 27.80 1.39 12.31
C ALA A 638 29.18 0.96 12.86
N LYS A 639 29.34 -0.31 13.27
CA LYS A 639 30.64 -0.86 13.68
C LYS A 639 31.58 -1.07 12.52
N VAL A 640 31.08 -1.37 11.31
CA VAL A 640 31.91 -1.58 10.11
C VAL A 640 32.34 -0.25 9.50
N GLU A 641 31.51 0.78 9.55
CA GLU A 641 31.86 2.15 9.10
C GLU A 641 32.98 2.78 9.94
N ASP A 642 33.11 2.38 11.21
CA ASP A 642 34.17 2.84 12.13
C ASP A 642 35.46 1.98 12.06
N MET A 643 35.45 0.89 11.29
CA MET A 643 36.60 -0.03 11.19
C MET A 643 37.61 0.45 10.13
N SER A 644 38.88 0.44 10.50
CA SER A 644 39.95 0.69 9.51
C SER A 644 40.00 -0.44 8.46
N GLU A 645 40.47 -0.15 7.24
CA GLU A 645 40.63 -1.15 6.15
C GLU A 645 41.40 -2.42 6.61
N LYS A 646 42.34 -2.28 7.54
CA LYS A 646 43.12 -3.39 8.11
C LYS A 646 42.29 -4.26 9.04
N ASP A 647 41.32 -3.67 9.76
CA ASP A 647 40.45 -4.39 10.67
C ASP A 647 39.35 -5.12 9.90
N VAL A 648 38.81 -4.52 8.83
CA VAL A 648 37.90 -5.16 7.90
C VAL A 648 38.53 -6.38 7.23
N ALA A 649 39.76 -6.27 6.75
CA ALA A 649 40.49 -7.37 6.15
C ALA A 649 40.79 -8.51 7.16
N ARG A 650 41.01 -8.17 8.44
CA ARG A 650 41.23 -9.14 9.51
C ARG A 650 39.93 -9.87 9.85
N GLU A 651 38.81 -9.17 9.89
CA GLU A 651 37.49 -9.76 10.17
C GLU A 651 37.00 -10.66 9.01
N ILE A 652 37.24 -10.30 7.75
CA ILE A 652 36.97 -11.14 6.59
C ILE A 652 37.71 -12.47 6.72
N LYS A 653 39.03 -12.43 7.04
CA LYS A 653 39.83 -13.68 7.24
C LYS A 653 39.31 -14.52 8.40
N ARG A 654 38.86 -13.88 9.49
CA ARG A 654 38.29 -14.56 10.66
C ARG A 654 37.02 -15.30 10.29
N LEU A 655 36.09 -14.66 9.58
CA LEU A 655 34.83 -15.24 9.14
C LEU A 655 35.06 -16.37 8.12
N GLU A 656 35.99 -16.22 7.17
CA GLU A 656 36.36 -17.29 6.22
C GLU A 656 36.86 -18.55 6.94
N LYS A 657 37.73 -18.37 7.95
CA LYS A 657 38.24 -19.49 8.76
C LYS A 657 37.11 -20.16 9.54
N LEU A 658 36.24 -19.40 10.16
CA LEU A 658 35.11 -19.90 10.95
C LEU A 658 34.09 -20.65 10.08
N MET A 659 33.80 -20.16 8.87
CA MET A 659 32.95 -20.83 7.90
C MET A 659 33.50 -22.20 7.52
N LEU A 660 34.79 -22.27 7.21
CA LEU A 660 35.47 -23.51 6.86
C LEU A 660 35.53 -24.49 8.04
N GLU A 661 35.67 -24.01 9.27
CA GLU A 661 35.66 -24.82 10.48
C GLU A 661 34.25 -25.44 10.71
N HIS A 662 33.20 -24.68 10.62
CA HIS A 662 31.83 -25.21 10.68
C HIS A 662 31.51 -26.19 9.55
N ALA A 663 31.97 -25.93 8.33
CA ALA A 663 31.79 -26.86 7.23
C ALA A 663 32.54 -28.22 7.45
N ARG A 664 33.76 -28.19 8.01
CA ARG A 664 34.53 -29.37 8.37
C ARG A 664 33.86 -30.19 9.49
N ASN A 665 33.19 -29.50 10.40
CA ASN A 665 32.45 -30.14 11.50
C ASN A 665 31.04 -30.60 11.10
N LEU A 666 30.68 -30.51 9.81
CA LEU A 666 29.37 -30.87 9.26
C LEU A 666 28.20 -30.02 9.84
N GLU A 667 28.50 -28.83 10.36
CA GLU A 667 27.54 -27.89 10.90
C GLU A 667 27.07 -26.94 9.79
N PHE A 668 26.40 -27.45 8.77
CA PHE A 668 26.09 -26.75 7.53
C PHE A 668 25.23 -25.48 7.73
N GLU A 669 24.28 -25.47 8.67
CA GLU A 669 23.48 -24.29 8.98
C GLU A 669 24.32 -23.14 9.58
N LYS A 670 25.29 -23.47 10.43
CA LYS A 670 26.19 -22.46 10.99
C LYS A 670 27.17 -21.96 9.94
N ALA A 671 27.69 -22.86 9.08
CA ALA A 671 28.55 -22.48 7.95
C ALA A 671 27.81 -21.54 6.98
N ALA A 672 26.54 -21.80 6.67
CA ALA A 672 25.71 -20.96 5.82
C ALA A 672 25.50 -19.54 6.43
N ARG A 673 25.20 -19.45 7.73
CA ARG A 673 25.08 -18.16 8.42
C ARG A 673 26.36 -17.32 8.37
N VAL A 674 27.52 -17.98 8.60
CA VAL A 674 28.81 -17.29 8.52
C VAL A 674 29.18 -16.86 7.10
N ARG A 675 28.81 -17.68 6.09
CA ARG A 675 28.93 -17.32 4.66
C ARG A 675 28.14 -16.06 4.34
N ASP A 676 26.89 -15.99 4.80
CA ASP A 676 26.01 -14.85 4.53
C ASP A 676 26.54 -13.58 5.21
N GLN A 677 27.04 -13.68 6.45
CA GLN A 677 27.73 -12.57 7.14
C GLN A 677 29.01 -12.12 6.40
N LEU A 678 29.76 -13.06 5.85
CA LEU A 678 30.97 -12.77 5.08
C LEU A 678 30.62 -12.04 3.77
N ALA A 679 29.57 -12.47 3.08
CA ALA A 679 29.09 -11.85 1.85
C ALA A 679 28.61 -10.40 2.13
N GLU A 680 27.89 -10.20 3.21
CA GLU A 680 27.42 -8.87 3.63
C GLU A 680 28.56 -7.93 4.00
N LEU A 681 29.56 -8.41 4.76
CA LEU A 681 30.75 -7.63 5.11
C LEU A 681 31.58 -7.24 3.87
N LYS A 682 31.73 -8.18 2.90
CA LYS A 682 32.42 -7.89 1.63
C LYS A 682 31.65 -6.89 0.77
N ALA A 683 30.34 -6.98 0.69
CA ALA A 683 29.49 -6.02 -0.03
C ALA A 683 29.57 -4.61 0.56
N GLN A 684 29.60 -4.50 1.88
CA GLN A 684 29.74 -3.23 2.59
C GLN A 684 31.15 -2.61 2.43
N ALA A 685 32.19 -3.44 2.47
CA ALA A 685 33.59 -2.98 2.42
C ALA A 685 34.09 -2.62 1.02
N PHE A 686 33.59 -3.27 -0.02
CA PHE A 686 34.13 -3.16 -1.39
C PHE A 686 33.13 -2.61 -2.42
N GLY A 687 31.91 -2.21 -2.00
CA GLY A 687 30.83 -1.78 -2.90
C GLY A 687 30.31 -2.94 -3.75
N ALA A 688 29.01 -3.03 -3.96
CA ALA A 688 28.37 -4.10 -4.71
C ALA A 688 28.84 -4.08 -6.19
N SER A 689 29.87 -4.85 -6.49
CA SER A 689 30.21 -5.25 -7.86
C SER A 689 30.90 -6.61 -7.82
N GLY A 690 30.17 -7.67 -8.12
CA GLY A 690 30.76 -8.98 -8.35
C GLY A 690 29.86 -10.12 -7.94
N ALA A 691 28.82 -10.40 -8.74
CA ALA A 691 28.20 -11.69 -8.78
C ALA A 691 29.27 -12.76 -9.13
N TYR A 692 29.58 -13.62 -8.20
CA TYR A 692 30.19 -14.90 -8.50
C TYR A 692 29.18 -15.99 -8.14
N HIS A 693 28.62 -16.59 -9.19
CA HIS A 693 28.11 -17.95 -9.12
C HIS A 693 29.27 -18.95 -9.20
N PRO A 694 29.20 -20.12 -8.52
CA PRO A 694 29.00 -21.37 -9.21
C PRO A 694 27.62 -21.97 -8.98
#